data_6126ec6cd7a5361dd2b82d7b267464c8
#
_entry.id   6126ec6cd7a5361dd2b82d7b267464c8
#
_cell.length_a   1.000
_cell.length_b   1.000
_cell.length_c   1.000
_cell.angle_alpha   90.00
_cell.angle_beta   90.00
_cell.angle_gamma   90.00
#
_symmetry.space_group_name_H-M   'P 1'
#
loop_
_entity.id
_entity.type
_entity.pdbx_description
1 polymer ?
#
loop_
_entity_poly.entity_id
_entity_poly.type
_entity_poly.pdbx_seq_one_letter_code
_entity_poly.pdbx_strand_id
1 'polypeptide(L)'
;MSSRRGTLSATARSRAVKRGLLAGAAIAAFWPAAVLAQPADVGPPGSGPEGRQERGQVLNENPLRPSQRPSATAPVHTDGLKPGELYLEADRIVRDEKNGVTTAEGSVEVRYEDRTLRADRLVYKEAPPPPAGQSRPPQDRESPAQGVIRAYGHVQVIHDDGTVEYAEQMVLDDKMQAGVALAFSARMHDRRLNQNIEIAGASAVRRSDDIQELNKAIYTPCPICVGDTPKTPTWSITADRVVEDKIRHVIYYRHAKVHILGVPILYLPVFWHADPSAERQSGLLAPRIGVSTRRGFSYEQPYLLVISPSADLTLSPQINSKVNPFLNGEYRQRFNSGIIDLRFGYTHERDVDGNGNPIGDDTSRSYILGRGAFQLDDHWSAGFTAERTSDTLLFDKYDIGRVYEARGPYVADDRRLISQVYAIRQDQQSYASVAAFSVQGLRPGDNNRTFPLVAPLVDTRFEVPDDLFGGRLRVNGSAVALTRSQSPDTQALNLPGVDSRRVTAETDWQRTFTSTAGLRVVPFVNLRVDGYSLSDLPTGTGTGNTSSSSFQSRALAVAGADVSYPVYRRWRDATVVLEPLLQLAASPKADQIVVSHDPTTGKPVYLDEDSIAFEFDETTLFRADKFPGYDLYEDGVRLNAGGRASVLWDDGRRASLLVGRSFRDSPNTVFSAGSGLTTRASDWILAGDIQPWKGFSVFARTRLDTDTLAVHRLEAGANISSKWASGYVRYLSDDQGINGTPLKNADIGGDINLTQHWGVSANGNRDLIQHAWVVRDVGVFYKDECIRVDVFYRHEDAIIGRLAPSDEVSVRLTLATLGGPIYGR
;
A
#
# COMPACT_ATOMS: atom_id res chain seq x y z
N MET A 1 -35.90 44.36 40.03
CA MET A 1 -37.05 43.62 40.56
C MET A 1 -37.65 42.81 39.42
N SER A 2 -37.58 41.63 39.47
CA SER A 2 -38.30 40.41 39.54
C SER A 2 -37.69 39.33 38.63
N SER A 3 -37.17 38.33 39.27
CA SER A 3 -36.67 37.06 38.76
C SER A 3 -37.75 36.22 38.07
N ARG A 4 -37.39 35.52 37.01
CA ARG A 4 -37.96 34.18 36.74
C ARG A 4 -36.87 33.24 36.23
N ARG A 5 -36.53 32.31 37.07
CA ARG A 5 -35.85 31.07 36.72
C ARG A 5 -36.78 30.16 35.90
N GLY A 6 -36.31 29.70 34.74
CA GLY A 6 -36.92 28.62 33.96
C GLY A 6 -36.10 27.36 34.08
N THR A 7 -36.69 26.34 34.66
CA THR A 7 -36.18 24.98 34.84
C THR A 7 -36.07 24.27 33.50
N LEU A 8 -34.79 23.89 33.11
CA LEU A 8 -34.58 22.99 31.98
C LEU A 8 -34.76 21.55 32.42
N SER A 9 -35.62 20.85 31.76
CA SER A 9 -36.04 19.49 32.06
C SER A 9 -34.94 18.45 31.71
N ALA A 10 -34.82 17.48 32.64
CA ALA A 10 -33.81 16.42 32.67
C ALA A 10 -34.10 15.22 31.69
N THR A 11 -34.81 15.44 30.58
CA THR A 11 -35.23 14.33 29.71
C THR A 11 -34.33 14.05 28.49
N ALA A 12 -33.32 14.88 28.20
CA ALA A 12 -32.48 14.71 27.03
C ALA A 12 -31.24 13.81 27.28
N ARG A 13 -30.88 13.48 28.53
CA ARG A 13 -29.69 12.68 28.85
C ARG A 13 -29.90 11.17 28.89
N SER A 14 -31.14 10.67 28.94
CA SER A 14 -31.36 9.23 29.07
C SER A 14 -31.43 8.44 27.75
N ARG A 15 -31.56 9.11 26.60
CA ARG A 15 -31.64 8.44 25.30
C ARG A 15 -30.25 8.12 24.68
N ALA A 16 -29.21 8.87 25.01
CA ALA A 16 -27.86 8.64 24.47
C ALA A 16 -27.15 7.43 25.09
N VAL A 17 -27.47 7.10 26.35
CA VAL A 17 -26.82 5.99 27.06
C VAL A 17 -27.42 4.61 26.72
N LYS A 18 -28.68 4.58 26.27
CA LYS A 18 -29.33 3.30 25.90
C LYS A 18 -28.98 2.79 24.49
N ARG A 19 -28.40 3.62 23.61
CA ARG A 19 -28.00 3.20 22.26
C ARG A 19 -26.59 2.57 22.22
N GLY A 20 -25.74 2.80 23.20
CA GLY A 20 -24.37 2.24 23.26
C GLY A 20 -24.30 0.79 23.77
N LEU A 21 -25.33 0.27 24.42
CA LEU A 21 -25.32 -1.07 25.04
C LEU A 21 -25.95 -2.18 24.17
N LEU A 22 -26.61 -1.85 23.08
CA LEU A 22 -27.24 -2.83 22.19
C LEU A 22 -26.32 -3.33 21.06
N ALA A 23 -25.19 -2.67 20.80
CA ALA A 23 -24.21 -3.11 19.82
C ALA A 23 -23.29 -4.25 20.32
N GLY A 24 -23.23 -4.48 21.62
CA GLY A 24 -22.39 -5.53 22.22
C GLY A 24 -23.04 -6.91 22.39
N ALA A 25 -24.38 -7.01 22.26
CA ALA A 25 -25.12 -8.24 22.56
C ALA A 25 -25.51 -9.08 21.33
N ALA A 26 -25.31 -8.59 20.11
CA ALA A 26 -25.70 -9.27 18.88
C ALA A 26 -24.66 -10.30 18.34
N ILE A 27 -23.51 -10.42 18.99
CA ILE A 27 -22.42 -11.34 18.54
C ILE A 27 -22.59 -12.78 19.08
N ALA A 28 -23.50 -13.04 20.01
CA ALA A 28 -23.56 -14.33 20.72
C ALA A 28 -24.67 -15.31 20.28
N ALA A 29 -25.43 -15.05 19.23
CA ALA A 29 -26.64 -15.84 18.94
C ALA A 29 -26.76 -16.37 17.49
N PHE A 30 -25.66 -16.75 16.84
CA PHE A 30 -25.75 -17.50 15.57
C PHE A 30 -24.74 -18.63 15.51
N TRP A 31 -25.18 -19.85 15.87
CA TRP A 31 -24.59 -21.14 15.52
C TRP A 31 -25.74 -22.13 15.28
N PRO A 32 -25.58 -23.13 14.35
CA PRO A 32 -24.97 -23.16 13.02
C PRO A 32 -25.99 -23.57 11.93
N ALA A 33 -25.87 -23.06 10.76
CA ALA A 33 -26.30 -23.77 9.56
C ALA A 33 -25.18 -23.62 8.54
N ALA A 34 -24.67 -24.75 8.05
CA ALA A 34 -23.64 -24.81 7.03
C ALA A 34 -24.19 -24.15 5.75
N VAL A 35 -23.57 -23.05 5.34
CA VAL A 35 -23.82 -22.41 4.06
C VAL A 35 -22.51 -22.32 3.30
N LEU A 36 -22.56 -22.84 2.14
CA LEU A 36 -21.51 -23.02 1.15
C LEU A 36 -21.50 -21.84 0.16
N ALA A 37 -20.40 -21.35 -0.32
CA ALA A 37 -20.33 -20.17 -1.20
C ALA A 37 -19.23 -20.18 -2.26
N GLN A 38 -18.98 -19.12 -3.02
CA GLN A 38 -18.31 -19.16 -4.30
C GLN A 38 -17.33 -18.09 -4.67
N PRO A 39 -16.42 -18.34 -5.65
CA PRO A 39 -15.44 -17.37 -6.07
C PRO A 39 -16.06 -16.23 -6.87
N ALA A 40 -15.58 -15.03 -6.60
CA ALA A 40 -15.97 -13.85 -7.30
C ALA A 40 -15.61 -13.93 -8.79
N ASP A 41 -16.59 -13.74 -9.65
CA ASP A 41 -16.32 -13.15 -10.95
C ASP A 41 -15.73 -11.77 -10.69
N VAL A 42 -14.47 -11.59 -11.06
CA VAL A 42 -13.83 -10.30 -11.00
C VAL A 42 -14.54 -9.45 -12.05
N GLY A 43 -15.50 -8.66 -11.62
CA GLY A 43 -15.99 -7.57 -12.44
C GLY A 43 -14.81 -6.69 -12.85
N PRO A 44 -14.82 -6.07 -14.02
CA PRO A 44 -13.72 -5.26 -14.47
C PRO A 44 -13.41 -4.17 -13.45
N PRO A 45 -12.14 -3.85 -13.22
CA PRO A 45 -11.72 -2.88 -12.22
C PRO A 45 -12.33 -1.52 -12.52
N GLY A 46 -12.97 -0.95 -11.52
CA GLY A 46 -13.47 0.42 -11.60
C GLY A 46 -12.34 1.37 -12.01
N SER A 47 -12.65 2.22 -12.97
CA SER A 47 -11.74 3.20 -13.56
C SER A 47 -11.51 4.38 -12.62
N GLY A 48 -10.72 4.19 -11.58
CA GLY A 48 -10.14 5.28 -10.80
C GLY A 48 -8.63 5.31 -11.02
N PRO A 49 -8.01 6.49 -11.20
CA PRO A 49 -6.61 6.57 -11.59
C PRO A 49 -5.61 6.00 -10.59
N GLU A 50 -5.97 5.81 -9.34
CA GLU A 50 -5.05 5.42 -8.27
C GLU A 50 -5.13 3.95 -7.82
N GLY A 51 -6.14 3.19 -8.25
CA GLY A 51 -6.38 1.82 -7.78
C GLY A 51 -5.64 0.71 -8.53
N ARG A 52 -4.94 1.02 -9.61
CA ARG A 52 -4.48 -0.02 -10.56
C ARG A 52 -3.07 -0.56 -10.36
N GLN A 53 -2.18 0.16 -9.68
CA GLN A 53 -0.79 -0.31 -9.55
C GLN A 53 -0.51 -1.12 -8.27
N GLU A 54 -1.33 -1.00 -7.24
CA GLU A 54 -1.03 -1.65 -5.95
C GLU A 54 -1.77 -2.98 -5.71
N ARG A 55 -2.88 -3.25 -6.41
CA ARG A 55 -3.61 -4.53 -6.25
C ARG A 55 -2.87 -5.77 -6.75
N GLY A 56 -1.94 -5.61 -7.69
CA GLY A 56 -1.16 -6.75 -8.20
C GLY A 56 -0.04 -7.21 -7.26
N GLN A 57 0.47 -6.34 -6.41
CA GLN A 57 1.58 -6.69 -5.50
C GLN A 57 1.11 -7.18 -4.12
N VAL A 58 -0.05 -6.71 -3.64
CA VAL A 58 -0.57 -7.12 -2.33
C VAL A 58 -1.15 -8.54 -2.33
N LEU A 59 -1.62 -9.03 -3.46
CA LEU A 59 -2.18 -10.40 -3.57
C LEU A 59 -1.13 -11.50 -3.77
N ASN A 60 0.12 -11.15 -4.14
CA ASN A 60 1.21 -12.13 -4.31
C ASN A 60 2.15 -12.23 -3.11
N GLU A 61 2.09 -11.32 -2.17
CA GLU A 61 2.71 -11.53 -0.88
C GLU A 61 1.70 -12.29 -0.01
N ASN A 62 1.74 -13.61 -0.08
CA ASN A 62 1.21 -14.47 0.96
C ASN A 62 2.18 -14.40 2.15
N PRO A 63 1.99 -13.48 3.13
CA PRO A 63 2.94 -13.30 4.22
C PRO A 63 2.85 -14.41 5.27
N LEU A 64 2.04 -15.42 5.05
CA LEU A 64 1.56 -16.31 6.09
C LEU A 64 1.93 -17.78 5.89
N ARG A 65 2.70 -18.11 4.87
CA ARG A 65 3.51 -19.31 5.05
C ARG A 65 4.70 -18.90 5.93
N PRO A 66 4.83 -19.42 7.16
CA PRO A 66 6.12 -19.48 7.77
C PRO A 66 6.99 -20.16 6.70
N SER A 67 7.96 -19.45 6.15
CA SER A 67 9.04 -20.15 5.53
C SER A 67 9.52 -21.10 6.63
N GLN A 68 9.19 -22.37 6.52
CA GLN A 68 10.06 -23.38 7.05
C GLN A 68 11.35 -23.15 6.26
N ARG A 69 12.13 -22.14 6.73
CA ARG A 69 13.55 -22.22 6.51
C ARG A 69 13.91 -23.58 7.09
N PRO A 70 14.40 -24.52 6.28
CA PRO A 70 15.20 -25.56 6.86
C PRO A 70 16.15 -24.77 7.74
N SER A 71 16.19 -25.06 9.02
CA SER A 71 17.32 -24.69 9.85
C SER A 71 18.51 -25.05 9.00
N ALA A 72 19.16 -24.05 8.40
CA ALA A 72 20.41 -24.25 7.71
C ALA A 72 21.32 -24.68 8.84
N THR A 73 21.41 -25.97 9.03
CA THR A 73 22.60 -26.55 9.60
C THR A 73 23.69 -25.91 8.77
N ALA A 74 24.46 -24.99 9.38
CA ALA A 74 25.64 -24.42 8.77
C ALA A 74 26.36 -25.60 8.13
N PRO A 75 26.80 -25.49 6.87
CA PRO A 75 27.57 -26.56 6.27
C PRO A 75 28.75 -26.79 7.22
N VAL A 76 28.77 -27.95 7.82
CA VAL A 76 29.95 -28.39 8.56
C VAL A 76 31.00 -28.46 7.47
N HIS A 77 31.87 -27.45 7.40
CA HIS A 77 33.11 -27.52 6.62
C HIS A 77 33.92 -28.63 7.24
N THR A 78 33.82 -29.80 6.71
CA THR A 78 34.70 -30.93 6.98
C THR A 78 35.96 -30.70 6.14
N ASP A 79 36.81 -29.76 6.56
CA ASP A 79 38.20 -29.60 6.08
C ASP A 79 39.15 -30.69 6.61
N GLY A 80 38.58 -31.63 7.40
CA GLY A 80 39.32 -32.75 7.98
C GLY A 80 40.08 -32.44 9.28
N LEU A 81 40.03 -31.18 9.77
CA LEU A 81 40.66 -30.77 11.02
C LEU A 81 39.72 -31.08 12.20
N LYS A 82 40.33 -31.51 13.34
CA LYS A 82 39.57 -31.66 14.58
C LYS A 82 39.46 -30.30 15.29
N PRO A 83 38.42 -30.10 16.09
CA PRO A 83 38.29 -28.88 16.87
C PRO A 83 39.57 -28.61 17.70
N GLY A 84 40.10 -27.38 17.59
CA GLY A 84 41.34 -26.97 18.26
C GLY A 84 42.64 -27.33 17.50
N GLU A 85 42.60 -27.99 16.35
CA GLU A 85 43.77 -28.21 15.51
C GLU A 85 44.03 -26.97 14.63
N LEU A 86 45.28 -26.57 14.52
CA LEU A 86 45.76 -25.47 13.67
C LEU A 86 46.49 -26.06 12.46
N TYR A 87 46.02 -25.70 11.27
CA TYR A 87 46.72 -26.04 10.01
C TYR A 87 47.62 -24.89 9.59
N LEU A 88 48.89 -25.17 9.21
CA LEU A 88 49.85 -24.18 8.72
C LEU A 88 50.50 -24.70 7.44
N GLU A 89 50.39 -23.91 6.37
CA GLU A 89 51.06 -24.14 5.08
C GLU A 89 51.86 -22.91 4.69
N ALA A 90 53.07 -23.09 4.10
CA ALA A 90 53.92 -22.03 3.59
C ALA A 90 54.99 -22.60 2.68
N ASP A 91 55.61 -21.75 1.80
CA ASP A 91 56.73 -22.15 0.95
C ASP A 91 57.95 -22.58 1.79
N ARG A 92 58.13 -21.97 2.97
CA ARG A 92 59.21 -22.27 3.89
C ARG A 92 58.75 -22.15 5.34
N ILE A 93 58.95 -23.19 6.16
CA ILE A 93 58.68 -23.19 7.60
C ILE A 93 59.95 -23.50 8.35
N VAL A 94 60.31 -22.64 9.33
CA VAL A 94 61.51 -22.80 10.19
C VAL A 94 61.01 -22.75 11.65
N ARG A 95 61.36 -23.79 12.42
CA ARG A 95 61.01 -23.87 13.84
C ARG A 95 62.31 -23.79 14.71
N ASP A 96 62.33 -22.84 15.62
CA ASP A 96 63.29 -22.74 16.70
C ASP A 96 62.70 -23.33 17.96
N GLU A 97 63.00 -24.59 18.21
CA GLU A 97 62.49 -25.33 19.38
C GLU A 97 63.00 -24.75 20.71
N LYS A 98 64.14 -24.12 20.74
CA LYS A 98 64.76 -23.59 21.98
C LYS A 98 63.97 -22.34 22.46
N ASN A 99 63.51 -21.54 21.54
CA ASN A 99 62.79 -20.31 21.85
C ASN A 99 61.25 -20.41 21.64
N GLY A 100 60.72 -21.57 21.21
CA GLY A 100 59.31 -21.80 20.94
C GLY A 100 58.79 -20.91 19.81
N VAL A 101 59.60 -20.63 18.78
CA VAL A 101 59.24 -19.74 17.67
C VAL A 101 59.17 -20.52 16.37
N THR A 102 58.06 -20.44 15.67
CA THR A 102 57.87 -20.94 14.32
C THR A 102 57.74 -19.78 13.35
N THR A 103 58.55 -19.73 12.32
CA THR A 103 58.51 -18.72 11.25
C THR A 103 58.08 -19.41 9.96
N ALA A 104 57.04 -18.90 9.30
CA ALA A 104 56.59 -19.33 7.98
C ALA A 104 56.74 -18.17 7.00
N GLU A 105 57.26 -18.43 5.79
CA GLU A 105 57.54 -17.43 4.75
C GLU A 105 57.07 -17.93 3.39
N GLY A 106 56.46 -17.02 2.58
CA GLY A 106 55.95 -17.28 1.24
C GLY A 106 54.60 -17.99 1.26
N SER A 107 53.59 -17.37 0.67
CA SER A 107 52.22 -17.90 0.52
C SER A 107 51.64 -18.56 1.78
N VAL A 108 51.83 -17.94 2.94
CA VAL A 108 51.47 -18.52 4.23
C VAL A 108 49.95 -18.60 4.35
N GLU A 109 49.43 -19.79 4.68
CA GLU A 109 48.03 -20.01 5.02
C GLU A 109 47.90 -20.70 6.38
N VAL A 110 47.08 -20.13 7.26
CA VAL A 110 46.78 -20.70 8.58
C VAL A 110 45.27 -20.87 8.66
N ARG A 111 44.81 -22.06 9.02
CA ARG A 111 43.39 -22.35 9.29
C ARG A 111 43.22 -22.79 10.74
N TYR A 112 42.27 -22.18 11.37
CA TYR A 112 41.84 -22.52 12.73
C TYR A 112 40.33 -22.32 12.85
N GLU A 113 39.60 -23.41 13.09
CA GLU A 113 38.14 -23.45 13.18
C GLU A 113 37.46 -22.76 11.98
N ASP A 114 36.78 -21.64 12.21
CA ASP A 114 35.98 -20.87 11.24
C ASP A 114 36.79 -19.76 10.53
N ARG A 115 38.15 -19.77 10.65
CA ARG A 115 39.01 -18.68 10.17
C ARG A 115 40.16 -19.18 9.34
N THR A 116 40.44 -18.44 8.27
CA THR A 116 41.64 -18.64 7.44
C THR A 116 42.44 -17.35 7.41
N LEU A 117 43.71 -17.38 7.90
CA LEU A 117 44.66 -16.28 7.82
C LEU A 117 45.63 -16.53 6.68
N ARG A 118 45.86 -15.55 5.82
CA ARG A 118 46.87 -15.55 4.77
C ARG A 118 47.82 -14.38 4.95
N ALA A 119 49.12 -14.56 4.67
CA ALA A 119 50.13 -13.52 4.77
C ALA A 119 51.37 -13.86 3.96
N ASP A 120 52.26 -12.88 3.71
CA ASP A 120 53.57 -13.13 3.09
C ASP A 120 54.53 -13.79 4.07
N ARG A 121 54.41 -13.45 5.38
CA ARG A 121 55.23 -13.98 6.44
C ARG A 121 54.48 -14.06 7.74
N LEU A 122 54.68 -15.13 8.50
CA LEU A 122 54.09 -15.35 9.82
C LEU A 122 55.14 -15.79 10.84
N VAL A 123 55.05 -15.24 12.02
CA VAL A 123 55.87 -15.65 13.17
C VAL A 123 54.94 -16.05 14.32
N TYR A 124 54.91 -17.32 14.65
CA TYR A 124 54.18 -17.85 15.81
C TYR A 124 55.16 -18.03 16.97
N LYS A 125 54.78 -17.46 18.13
CA LYS A 125 55.54 -17.63 19.36
C LYS A 125 54.66 -18.32 20.40
N GLU A 126 55.05 -19.50 20.82
CA GLU A 126 54.35 -20.25 21.87
C GLU A 126 54.46 -19.55 23.24
N ALA A 127 53.36 -19.66 24.03
CA ALA A 127 53.40 -19.22 25.43
C ALA A 127 54.45 -20.04 26.23
N PRO A 128 55.05 -19.45 27.27
CA PRO A 128 55.99 -20.19 28.13
C PRO A 128 55.36 -21.49 28.65
N PRO A 129 56.21 -22.56 28.80
CA PRO A 129 55.69 -23.81 29.35
C PRO A 129 55.11 -23.59 30.76
N PRO A 130 54.03 -24.31 31.12
CA PRO A 130 53.46 -24.21 32.46
C PRO A 130 54.51 -24.62 33.52
N PRO A 131 54.37 -24.14 34.78
CA PRO A 131 55.23 -24.53 35.90
C PRO A 131 55.30 -26.05 36.02
N ALA A 132 56.48 -26.54 36.44
CA ALA A 132 56.70 -27.96 36.56
C ALA A 132 55.64 -28.68 37.44
N GLY A 133 54.97 -29.67 36.82
CA GLY A 133 53.88 -30.42 37.45
C GLY A 133 52.44 -30.06 36.95
N GLN A 134 52.28 -29.06 36.12
CA GLN A 134 51.00 -28.75 35.46
C GLN A 134 51.09 -29.10 33.97
N SER A 135 50.09 -29.86 33.46
CA SER A 135 49.94 -30.06 32.00
C SER A 135 49.16 -28.88 31.42
N ARG A 136 49.50 -28.52 30.15
CA ARG A 136 48.66 -27.56 29.42
C ARG A 136 47.25 -28.12 29.27
N PRO A 137 46.20 -27.30 29.52
CA PRO A 137 44.83 -27.72 29.25
C PRO A 137 44.65 -28.00 27.75
N PRO A 138 43.72 -28.86 27.36
CA PRO A 138 43.33 -29.02 25.96
C PRO A 138 42.94 -27.66 25.38
N GLN A 139 43.32 -27.40 24.13
CA GLN A 139 42.97 -26.13 23.45
C GLN A 139 41.59 -26.28 22.87
N ASP A 140 40.61 -25.65 23.50
CA ASP A 140 39.25 -25.46 23.02
C ASP A 140 38.91 -23.95 22.92
N ARG A 141 37.74 -23.60 22.44
CA ARG A 141 37.37 -22.20 22.21
C ARG A 141 37.35 -21.36 23.52
N GLU A 142 37.14 -21.99 24.67
CA GLU A 142 37.08 -21.34 25.99
C GLU A 142 38.42 -21.29 26.73
N SER A 143 39.39 -22.08 26.31
CA SER A 143 40.75 -22.11 26.97
C SER A 143 41.50 -20.80 26.68
N PRO A 144 42.41 -20.33 27.59
CA PRO A 144 43.24 -19.18 27.31
C PRO A 144 44.22 -19.45 26.13
N ALA A 145 44.49 -18.42 25.34
CA ALA A 145 45.45 -18.48 24.24
C ALA A 145 46.83 -18.96 24.72
N GLN A 146 47.46 -19.83 23.92
CA GLN A 146 48.74 -20.45 24.26
C GLN A 146 49.92 -19.91 23.44
N GLY A 147 49.67 -18.91 22.59
CA GLY A 147 50.68 -18.29 21.74
C GLY A 147 50.24 -16.97 21.12
N VAL A 148 51.18 -16.37 20.39
CA VAL A 148 50.95 -15.12 19.65
C VAL A 148 51.38 -15.30 18.22
N ILE A 149 50.49 -14.97 17.29
CA ILE A 149 50.72 -14.92 15.85
C ILE A 149 51.06 -13.49 15.44
N ARG A 150 52.18 -13.29 14.69
CA ARG A 150 52.50 -12.02 14.03
C ARG A 150 52.56 -12.26 12.53
N ALA A 151 51.64 -11.67 11.81
CA ALA A 151 51.51 -11.76 10.36
C ALA A 151 51.95 -10.44 9.71
N TYR A 152 52.65 -10.53 8.59
CA TYR A 152 53.20 -9.39 7.87
C TYR A 152 53.00 -9.55 6.37
N GLY A 153 52.66 -8.44 5.70
CA GLY A 153 52.51 -8.34 4.27
C GLY A 153 51.23 -8.99 3.76
N HIS A 154 50.36 -8.23 3.10
CA HIS A 154 49.10 -8.64 2.49
C HIS A 154 48.24 -9.56 3.40
N VAL A 155 48.22 -9.24 4.69
CA VAL A 155 47.50 -10.07 5.66
C VAL A 155 46.00 -10.04 5.39
N GLN A 156 45.42 -11.25 5.29
CA GLN A 156 43.98 -11.45 5.13
C GLN A 156 43.46 -12.39 6.21
N VAL A 157 42.35 -12.09 6.85
CA VAL A 157 41.58 -13.02 7.70
C VAL A 157 40.20 -13.19 7.10
N ILE A 158 39.89 -14.41 6.72
CA ILE A 158 38.62 -14.79 6.08
C ILE A 158 37.79 -15.53 7.12
N HIS A 159 36.55 -15.04 7.36
CA HIS A 159 35.61 -15.65 8.28
C HIS A 159 34.56 -16.45 7.49
N ASP A 160 33.88 -17.41 8.14
CA ASP A 160 32.87 -18.27 7.54
C ASP A 160 31.56 -17.51 7.20
N ASP A 161 31.33 -16.36 7.85
CA ASP A 161 30.20 -15.44 7.51
C ASP A 161 30.40 -14.67 6.20
N GLY A 162 31.56 -14.81 5.57
CA GLY A 162 31.99 -14.12 4.35
C GLY A 162 32.66 -12.78 4.61
N THR A 163 32.89 -12.38 5.85
CA THR A 163 33.68 -11.20 6.19
C THR A 163 35.15 -11.45 5.87
N VAL A 164 35.78 -10.49 5.20
CA VAL A 164 37.24 -10.55 4.89
C VAL A 164 37.91 -9.30 5.46
N GLU A 165 38.89 -9.51 6.32
CA GLU A 165 39.70 -8.46 6.90
C GLU A 165 41.09 -8.41 6.21
N TYR A 166 41.59 -7.21 6.01
CA TYR A 166 42.88 -6.94 5.41
C TYR A 166 43.73 -6.06 6.32
N ALA A 167 44.99 -6.27 6.36
CA ALA A 167 45.95 -5.40 7.04
C ALA A 167 47.38 -5.50 6.44
N GLU A 168 48.18 -4.49 6.71
CA GLU A 168 49.63 -4.58 6.42
C GLU A 168 50.36 -5.46 7.44
N GLN A 169 49.92 -5.37 8.71
CA GLN A 169 50.44 -6.16 9.82
C GLN A 169 49.35 -6.49 10.80
N MET A 170 49.38 -7.73 11.33
CA MET A 170 48.52 -8.16 12.41
C MET A 170 49.32 -8.88 13.51
N VAL A 171 48.96 -8.61 14.74
CA VAL A 171 49.39 -9.38 15.93
C VAL A 171 48.12 -9.94 16.57
N LEU A 172 47.96 -11.25 16.54
CA LEU A 172 46.78 -11.97 17.02
C LEU A 172 47.17 -13.00 18.07
N ASP A 173 46.26 -13.37 18.92
CA ASP A 173 46.39 -14.62 19.68
C ASP A 173 46.32 -15.84 18.73
N ASP A 174 46.71 -17.01 19.19
CA ASP A 174 46.76 -18.25 18.39
C ASP A 174 45.33 -18.77 18.03
N LYS A 175 44.31 -18.20 18.59
CA LYS A 175 42.90 -18.44 18.25
C LYS A 175 42.33 -17.40 17.28
N MET A 176 43.10 -16.38 16.94
CA MET A 176 42.69 -15.25 16.09
C MET A 176 41.49 -14.48 16.62
N GLN A 177 41.24 -14.51 17.96
CA GLN A 177 40.06 -13.87 18.60
C GLN A 177 40.36 -12.47 19.11
N ALA A 178 41.60 -12.21 19.52
CA ALA A 178 42.00 -10.91 20.01
C ALA A 178 43.33 -10.49 19.35
N GLY A 179 43.53 -9.17 19.18
CA GLY A 179 44.76 -8.68 18.57
C GLY A 179 44.74 -7.24 18.15
N VAL A 180 45.77 -6.84 17.42
CA VAL A 180 45.96 -5.50 16.88
C VAL A 180 46.34 -5.59 15.41
N ALA A 181 45.77 -4.73 14.58
CA ALA A 181 46.08 -4.61 13.17
C ALA A 181 46.48 -3.15 12.82
N LEU A 182 47.40 -3.00 11.87
CA LEU A 182 47.79 -1.71 11.29
C LEU A 182 47.37 -1.66 9.82
N ALA A 183 46.93 -0.49 9.36
CA ALA A 183 46.32 -0.26 8.04
C ALA A 183 45.19 -1.25 7.78
N PHE A 184 44.25 -1.28 8.69
CA PHE A 184 43.14 -2.24 8.71
C PHE A 184 42.03 -1.85 7.75
N SER A 185 41.46 -2.83 7.06
CA SER A 185 40.16 -2.72 6.40
C SER A 185 39.42 -4.03 6.49
N ALA A 186 38.07 -3.95 6.48
CA ALA A 186 37.21 -5.12 6.45
C ALA A 186 36.07 -4.92 5.46
N ARG A 187 35.77 -5.99 4.73
CA ARG A 187 34.65 -6.11 3.82
C ARG A 187 33.62 -7.07 4.41
N MET A 188 32.43 -6.55 4.73
CA MET A 188 31.31 -7.29 5.29
C MET A 188 30.20 -7.39 4.25
N HIS A 189 29.49 -8.52 4.20
CA HIS A 189 28.37 -8.69 3.29
C HIS A 189 27.03 -8.51 4.01
N ASP A 190 26.27 -7.44 3.67
CA ASP A 190 24.89 -7.29 4.14
C ASP A 190 23.96 -8.17 3.30
N ARG A 191 23.49 -9.27 3.89
CA ARG A 191 22.59 -10.25 3.22
C ARG A 191 21.21 -9.67 2.87
N ARG A 192 20.75 -8.62 3.57
CA ARG A 192 19.44 -8.01 3.33
C ARG A 192 19.46 -7.13 2.09
N LEU A 193 20.54 -6.40 1.90
CA LEU A 193 20.71 -5.47 0.78
C LEU A 193 21.47 -6.11 -0.38
N ASN A 194 22.04 -7.31 -0.17
CA ASN A 194 22.93 -7.98 -1.11
C ASN A 194 24.08 -7.06 -1.56
N GLN A 195 24.65 -6.33 -0.61
CA GLN A 195 25.72 -5.35 -0.83
C GLN A 195 26.88 -5.55 0.12
N ASN A 196 28.07 -5.16 -0.32
CA ASN A 196 29.26 -5.16 0.54
C ASN A 196 29.37 -3.82 1.26
N ILE A 197 29.74 -3.87 2.51
CA ILE A 197 30.05 -2.73 3.37
C ILE A 197 31.53 -2.74 3.64
N GLU A 198 32.18 -1.61 3.49
CA GLU A 198 33.58 -1.43 3.72
C GLU A 198 33.79 -0.56 4.98
N ILE A 199 34.67 -1.05 5.87
CA ILE A 199 35.14 -0.28 7.00
C ILE A 199 36.67 -0.32 6.99
N ALA A 200 37.32 0.82 7.23
CA ALA A 200 38.79 0.88 7.30
C ALA A 200 39.23 1.82 8.41
N GLY A 201 40.41 1.58 8.95
CA GLY A 201 41.02 2.40 9.98
C GLY A 201 42.53 2.38 9.95
N ALA A 202 43.18 3.42 10.46
CA ALA A 202 44.63 3.44 10.59
C ALA A 202 45.15 2.32 11.50
N SER A 203 44.36 1.95 12.51
CA SER A 203 44.60 0.77 13.35
C SER A 203 43.29 0.18 13.84
N ALA A 204 43.32 -1.14 14.07
CA ALA A 204 42.19 -1.85 14.71
C ALA A 204 42.73 -2.58 15.97
N VAL A 205 41.91 -2.61 17.01
CA VAL A 205 42.15 -3.37 18.24
C VAL A 205 40.92 -4.27 18.44
N ARG A 206 41.10 -5.55 18.25
CA ARG A 206 40.08 -6.56 18.57
C ARG A 206 40.29 -7.02 20.02
N ARG A 207 39.32 -6.78 20.87
CA ARG A 207 39.36 -7.19 22.28
C ARG A 207 38.81 -8.59 22.51
N SER A 208 37.90 -8.98 21.65
CA SER A 208 37.26 -10.29 21.56
C SER A 208 36.64 -10.44 20.19
N ASP A 209 36.06 -11.60 19.88
CA ASP A 209 35.26 -11.81 18.67
C ASP A 209 34.12 -10.82 18.50
N ASP A 210 33.60 -10.30 19.62
CA ASP A 210 32.41 -9.47 19.66
C ASP A 210 32.69 -7.96 19.67
N ILE A 211 33.91 -7.54 20.07
CA ILE A 211 34.22 -6.11 20.26
C ILE A 211 35.48 -5.73 19.49
N GLN A 212 35.32 -4.87 18.50
CA GLN A 212 36.41 -4.32 17.72
C GLN A 212 36.42 -2.79 17.78
N GLU A 213 37.58 -2.21 17.98
CA GLU A 213 37.81 -0.77 18.02
C GLU A 213 38.73 -0.34 16.89
N LEU A 214 38.32 0.65 16.10
CA LEU A 214 39.10 1.25 15.02
C LEU A 214 39.39 2.71 15.33
N ASN A 215 40.61 3.15 15.00
CA ASN A 215 41.02 4.55 15.14
C ASN A 215 41.20 5.18 13.76
N LYS A 216 40.80 6.44 13.62
CA LYS A 216 40.76 7.19 12.35
C LYS A 216 40.09 6.37 11.27
N ALA A 217 38.85 6.00 11.53
CA ALA A 217 38.11 5.06 10.69
C ALA A 217 37.20 5.77 9.68
N ILE A 218 36.96 5.07 8.58
CA ILE A 218 35.93 5.35 7.59
C ILE A 218 35.02 4.14 7.44
N TYR A 219 33.73 4.41 7.34
CA TYR A 219 32.69 3.44 7.07
C TYR A 219 31.90 3.86 5.83
N THR A 220 31.62 2.93 4.91
CA THR A 220 30.78 3.16 3.75
C THR A 220 30.14 1.87 3.24
N PRO A 221 28.82 1.87 2.89
CA PRO A 221 28.22 0.78 2.14
C PRO A 221 28.35 0.99 0.62
N CYS A 222 29.00 2.06 0.20
CA CYS A 222 29.20 2.36 -1.22
C CYS A 222 30.44 1.68 -1.77
N PRO A 223 30.41 1.21 -3.02
CA PRO A 223 31.62 0.71 -3.67
C PRO A 223 32.74 1.75 -3.67
N ILE A 224 33.91 1.34 -3.25
CA ILE A 224 35.14 2.15 -3.24
C ILE A 224 36.01 1.94 -4.48
N CYS A 225 35.62 1.00 -5.35
CA CYS A 225 36.27 0.71 -6.61
C CYS A 225 35.26 0.53 -7.73
N VAL A 226 35.65 0.85 -8.95
CA VAL A 226 34.97 0.48 -10.20
C VAL A 226 35.99 -0.33 -11.03
N GLY A 227 35.83 -1.65 -11.07
CA GLY A 227 36.87 -2.56 -11.49
C GLY A 227 38.07 -2.38 -10.58
N ASP A 228 39.25 -2.15 -11.15
CA ASP A 228 40.51 -1.94 -10.41
C ASP A 228 40.80 -0.47 -10.08
N THR A 229 39.90 0.47 -10.44
CA THR A 229 40.12 1.89 -10.22
C THR A 229 39.45 2.37 -8.95
N PRO A 230 40.17 3.00 -7.99
CA PRO A 230 39.59 3.57 -6.79
C PRO A 230 38.54 4.66 -7.11
N LYS A 231 37.41 4.63 -6.43
CA LYS A 231 36.31 5.57 -6.54
C LYS A 231 36.03 6.19 -5.17
N THR A 232 35.82 7.50 -5.12
CA THR A 232 35.29 8.15 -3.91
C THR A 232 33.88 7.63 -3.65
N PRO A 233 33.58 7.07 -2.46
CA PRO A 233 32.25 6.59 -2.14
C PRO A 233 31.22 7.74 -2.19
N THR A 234 30.04 7.47 -2.68
CA THR A 234 28.96 8.47 -2.80
C THR A 234 28.59 9.02 -1.42
N TRP A 235 28.59 8.16 -0.37
CA TRP A 235 28.54 8.64 1.00
C TRP A 235 29.44 7.80 1.92
N SER A 236 29.94 8.44 2.98
CA SER A 236 30.76 7.77 4.00
C SER A 236 30.65 8.47 5.34
N ILE A 237 31.01 7.78 6.40
CA ILE A 237 31.19 8.33 7.75
C ILE A 237 32.68 8.18 8.11
N THR A 238 33.33 9.31 8.40
CA THR A 238 34.67 9.27 9.02
C THR A 238 34.56 9.59 10.50
N ALA A 239 35.36 8.96 11.33
CA ALA A 239 35.38 9.20 12.77
C ALA A 239 36.78 9.03 13.37
N ASP A 240 37.04 9.71 14.49
CA ASP A 240 38.30 9.54 15.22
C ASP A 240 38.39 8.13 15.84
N ARG A 241 37.23 7.61 16.29
CA ARG A 241 37.15 6.28 16.91
C ARG A 241 35.80 5.65 16.52
N VAL A 242 35.85 4.38 16.13
CA VAL A 242 34.69 3.52 15.87
C VAL A 242 34.78 2.30 16.75
N VAL A 243 33.67 1.91 17.38
CA VAL A 243 33.57 0.67 18.16
C VAL A 243 32.42 -0.14 17.60
N GLU A 244 32.73 -1.29 17.06
CA GLU A 244 31.78 -2.31 16.65
C GLU A 244 31.52 -3.23 17.84
N ASP A 245 30.26 -3.34 18.25
CA ASP A 245 29.77 -4.22 19.33
C ASP A 245 28.78 -5.21 18.72
N LYS A 246 29.27 -6.41 18.40
CA LYS A 246 28.46 -7.47 17.76
C LYS A 246 27.42 -8.07 18.71
N ILE A 247 27.64 -8.02 20.05
CA ILE A 247 26.65 -8.50 21.04
C ILE A 247 25.42 -7.62 21.02
N ARG A 248 25.63 -6.30 20.93
CA ARG A 248 24.55 -5.31 20.87
C ARG A 248 24.10 -5.00 19.44
N HIS A 249 24.78 -5.54 18.44
CA HIS A 249 24.59 -5.26 17.03
C HIS A 249 24.62 -3.76 16.69
N VAL A 250 25.61 -3.01 17.24
CA VAL A 250 25.72 -1.56 17.08
C VAL A 250 27.14 -1.16 16.72
N ILE A 251 27.27 -0.18 15.82
CA ILE A 251 28.52 0.51 15.54
C ILE A 251 28.44 1.93 16.13
N TYR A 252 29.33 2.25 17.09
CA TYR A 252 29.43 3.55 17.74
C TYR A 252 30.56 4.37 17.13
N TYR A 253 30.29 5.65 16.90
CA TYR A 253 31.25 6.61 16.34
C TYR A 253 31.47 7.76 17.30
N ARG A 254 32.71 8.20 17.41
CA ARG A 254 33.09 9.41 18.13
C ARG A 254 33.69 10.42 17.16
N HIS A 255 33.21 11.68 17.22
CA HIS A 255 33.54 12.75 16.30
C HIS A 255 33.27 12.38 14.83
N ALA A 256 32.07 11.87 14.57
CA ALA A 256 31.66 11.43 13.24
C ALA A 256 31.43 12.63 12.30
N LYS A 257 31.90 12.49 11.06
CA LYS A 257 31.61 13.40 9.95
C LYS A 257 30.97 12.60 8.83
N VAL A 258 29.75 12.96 8.44
CA VAL A 258 29.07 12.37 7.28
C VAL A 258 29.51 13.11 6.04
N HIS A 259 29.98 12.38 5.04
CA HIS A 259 30.44 12.91 3.77
C HIS A 259 29.49 12.49 2.65
N ILE A 260 29.24 13.39 1.71
CA ILE A 260 28.64 13.09 0.42
C ILE A 260 29.63 13.50 -0.68
N LEU A 261 29.98 12.55 -1.57
CA LEU A 261 30.99 12.73 -2.60
C LEU A 261 32.33 13.30 -2.04
N GLY A 262 32.70 12.85 -0.83
CA GLY A 262 33.92 13.29 -0.16
C GLY A 262 33.80 14.63 0.59
N VAL A 263 32.68 15.39 0.44
CA VAL A 263 32.46 16.66 1.12
C VAL A 263 31.79 16.42 2.48
N PRO A 264 32.36 16.88 3.62
CA PRO A 264 31.73 16.75 4.93
C PRO A 264 30.49 17.68 5.02
N ILE A 265 29.31 17.10 5.21
CA ILE A 265 28.03 17.81 5.29
C ILE A 265 27.43 17.89 6.69
N LEU A 266 27.81 16.96 7.59
CA LEU A 266 27.28 16.87 8.94
C LEU A 266 28.36 16.41 9.90
N TYR A 267 28.46 17.06 11.08
CA TYR A 267 29.30 16.67 12.20
C TYR A 267 28.45 16.24 13.39
N LEU A 268 28.74 15.07 13.96
CA LEU A 268 28.09 14.48 15.12
C LEU A 268 29.15 14.11 16.16
N PRO A 269 29.13 14.71 17.36
CA PRO A 269 30.09 14.38 18.43
C PRO A 269 30.05 12.90 18.83
N VAL A 270 28.86 12.33 18.85
CA VAL A 270 28.57 10.91 19.06
C VAL A 270 27.50 10.49 18.08
N PHE A 271 27.67 9.38 17.44
CA PHE A 271 26.69 8.79 16.52
C PHE A 271 26.73 7.26 16.66
N TRP A 272 25.63 6.60 16.38
CA TRP A 272 25.59 5.15 16.29
C TRP A 272 24.52 4.69 15.30
N HIS A 273 24.72 3.54 14.73
CA HIS A 273 23.74 2.86 13.90
C HIS A 273 23.85 1.34 14.07
N ALA A 274 22.88 0.63 13.48
CA ALA A 274 22.88 -0.82 13.46
C ALA A 274 24.12 -1.37 12.72
N ASP A 275 24.69 -2.41 13.26
CA ASP A 275 25.66 -3.26 12.58
C ASP A 275 24.96 -3.98 11.39
N PRO A 276 25.65 -4.25 10.28
CA PRO A 276 25.09 -4.97 9.12
C PRO A 276 24.49 -6.34 9.44
N SER A 277 24.95 -7.01 10.47
CA SER A 277 24.42 -8.30 10.92
C SER A 277 23.08 -8.18 11.68
N ALA A 278 22.70 -6.98 12.12
CA ALA A 278 21.47 -6.75 12.87
C ALA A 278 20.24 -6.93 11.97
N GLU A 279 19.33 -7.81 12.33
CA GLU A 279 18.07 -7.96 11.58
C GLU A 279 17.17 -6.71 11.71
N ARG A 280 17.09 -6.12 12.91
CA ARG A 280 16.34 -4.89 13.22
C ARG A 280 16.96 -4.19 14.41
N GLN A 281 17.13 -2.86 14.32
CA GLN A 281 17.68 -2.07 15.43
C GLN A 281 17.10 -0.67 15.51
N SER A 282 17.03 -0.15 16.74
CA SER A 282 16.61 1.21 17.03
C SER A 282 17.65 2.23 16.57
N GLY A 283 17.20 3.36 16.00
CA GLY A 283 18.10 4.42 15.55
C GLY A 283 17.40 5.54 14.80
N LEU A 284 18.18 6.58 14.49
CA LEU A 284 17.73 7.69 13.66
C LEU A 284 17.58 7.22 12.21
N LEU A 285 16.46 7.58 11.59
CA LEU A 285 16.23 7.41 10.16
C LEU A 285 16.56 8.71 9.41
N ALA A 286 16.60 8.64 8.07
CA ALA A 286 16.88 9.81 7.25
C ALA A 286 15.86 10.92 7.50
N PRO A 287 16.29 12.17 7.72
CA PRO A 287 15.40 13.29 7.96
C PRO A 287 14.68 13.73 6.67
N ARG A 288 13.54 14.41 6.85
CA ARG A 288 12.84 15.11 5.77
C ARG A 288 12.98 16.61 5.99
N ILE A 289 13.33 17.33 4.92
CA ILE A 289 13.53 18.77 4.96
C ILE A 289 12.70 19.38 3.83
N GLY A 290 11.97 20.46 4.16
CA GLY A 290 11.15 21.15 3.17
C GLY A 290 10.94 22.62 3.52
N VAL A 291 10.51 23.37 2.52
CA VAL A 291 10.04 24.75 2.68
C VAL A 291 8.74 24.89 1.94
N SER A 292 7.68 25.28 2.62
CA SER A 292 6.37 25.50 2.00
C SER A 292 5.76 26.84 2.41
N THR A 293 4.82 27.33 1.61
CA THR A 293 4.05 28.53 1.93
C THR A 293 3.19 28.36 3.18
N ARG A 294 2.68 27.13 3.43
CA ARG A 294 1.81 26.80 4.59
C ARG A 294 2.60 26.59 5.87
N ARG A 295 3.71 25.84 5.86
CA ARG A 295 4.45 25.43 7.07
C ARG A 295 5.71 26.25 7.31
N GLY A 296 6.18 27.01 6.30
CA GLY A 296 7.51 27.62 6.30
C GLY A 296 8.60 26.55 6.14
N PHE A 297 9.76 26.78 6.75
CA PHE A 297 10.80 25.76 6.88
C PHE A 297 10.28 24.62 7.77
N SER A 298 10.48 23.39 7.36
CA SER A 298 10.03 22.18 8.04
C SER A 298 11.17 21.17 8.09
N TYR A 299 11.43 20.63 9.29
CA TYR A 299 12.39 19.58 9.55
C TYR A 299 11.71 18.48 10.36
N GLU A 300 11.71 17.25 9.83
CA GLU A 300 11.16 16.06 10.49
C GLU A 300 12.28 15.03 10.68
N GLN A 301 12.46 14.56 11.93
CA GLN A 301 13.47 13.60 12.30
C GLN A 301 12.83 12.31 12.80
N PRO A 302 12.69 11.27 11.96
CA PRO A 302 12.20 9.98 12.43
C PRO A 302 13.23 9.25 13.28
N TYR A 303 12.75 8.61 14.34
CA TYR A 303 13.50 7.69 15.19
C TYR A 303 12.77 6.36 15.29
N LEU A 304 13.40 5.30 14.83
CA LEU A 304 12.90 3.93 14.95
C LEU A 304 13.24 3.36 16.31
N LEU A 305 12.24 2.90 17.05
CA LEU A 305 12.37 2.15 18.29
C LEU A 305 11.91 0.71 18.04
N VAL A 306 12.82 -0.23 18.01
CA VAL A 306 12.53 -1.67 17.96
C VAL A 306 12.13 -2.15 19.34
N ILE A 307 10.87 -2.54 19.50
CA ILE A 307 10.31 -3.00 20.78
C ILE A 307 10.56 -4.51 20.94
N SER A 308 10.41 -5.26 19.87
CA SER A 308 10.63 -6.70 19.81
C SER A 308 10.99 -7.12 18.37
N PRO A 309 11.40 -8.37 18.12
CA PRO A 309 11.61 -8.86 16.76
C PRO A 309 10.40 -8.71 15.84
N SER A 310 9.18 -8.62 16.39
CA SER A 310 7.93 -8.50 15.65
C SER A 310 7.24 -7.14 15.79
N ALA A 311 7.77 -6.21 16.61
CA ALA A 311 7.15 -4.92 16.86
C ALA A 311 8.14 -3.76 16.82
N ASP A 312 7.73 -2.64 16.24
CA ASP A 312 8.47 -1.38 16.25
C ASP A 312 7.56 -0.16 16.36
N LEU A 313 8.15 0.94 16.79
CA LEU A 313 7.54 2.25 16.85
C LEU A 313 8.48 3.28 16.22
N THR A 314 8.03 3.99 15.21
CA THR A 314 8.74 5.14 14.67
C THR A 314 8.11 6.42 15.21
N LEU A 315 8.88 7.27 15.87
CA LEU A 315 8.44 8.60 16.29
C LEU A 315 9.13 9.64 15.42
N SER A 316 8.36 10.55 14.84
CA SER A 316 8.81 11.53 13.87
C SER A 316 8.39 12.96 14.31
N PRO A 317 9.11 13.60 15.26
CA PRO A 317 8.88 14.99 15.58
C PRO A 317 9.19 15.87 14.37
N GLN A 318 8.26 16.76 14.03
CA GLN A 318 8.35 17.74 12.96
C GLN A 318 8.35 19.15 13.55
N ILE A 319 9.36 19.95 13.24
CA ILE A 319 9.49 21.36 13.62
C ILE A 319 9.21 22.20 12.39
N ASN A 320 8.36 23.21 12.55
CA ASN A 320 7.95 24.10 11.48
C ASN A 320 8.18 25.57 11.89
N SER A 321 8.49 26.45 10.93
CA SER A 321 8.73 27.88 11.25
C SER A 321 7.47 28.73 11.24
N LYS A 322 6.37 28.29 10.62
CA LYS A 322 5.09 29.05 10.53
C LYS A 322 3.94 28.41 11.31
N VAL A 323 4.00 27.14 11.61
CA VAL A 323 2.98 26.40 12.36
C VAL A 323 3.61 25.68 13.55
N ASN A 324 2.81 25.26 14.51
CA ASN A 324 3.29 24.60 15.70
C ASN A 324 3.96 23.24 15.36
N PRO A 325 4.87 22.77 16.22
CA PRO A 325 5.48 21.45 16.04
C PRO A 325 4.42 20.34 15.99
N PHE A 326 4.69 19.32 15.18
CA PHE A 326 3.82 18.17 15.02
C PHE A 326 4.57 16.89 15.38
N LEU A 327 3.94 16.01 16.14
CA LEU A 327 4.50 14.69 16.44
C LEU A 327 3.75 13.63 15.64
N ASN A 328 4.43 13.00 14.68
CA ASN A 328 3.97 11.81 14.00
C ASN A 328 4.49 10.55 14.70
N GLY A 329 3.70 9.48 14.65
CA GLY A 329 4.10 8.16 15.13
C GLY A 329 3.56 7.05 14.22
N GLU A 330 4.34 5.99 14.08
CA GLU A 330 3.95 4.78 13.36
C GLU A 330 4.34 3.56 14.19
N TYR A 331 3.34 2.79 14.61
CA TYR A 331 3.50 1.51 15.30
C TYR A 331 3.19 0.37 14.36
N ARG A 332 4.07 -0.63 14.29
CA ARG A 332 3.89 -1.85 13.49
C ARG A 332 4.10 -3.07 14.34
N GLN A 333 3.16 -4.01 14.23
CA GLN A 333 3.22 -5.30 14.90
C GLN A 333 2.91 -6.41 13.91
N ARG A 334 3.78 -7.42 13.86
CA ARG A 334 3.56 -8.66 13.11
C ARG A 334 3.23 -9.79 14.06
N PHE A 335 2.23 -10.57 13.67
CA PHE A 335 1.82 -11.80 14.34
C PHE A 335 1.99 -12.98 13.38
N ASN A 336 1.96 -14.20 13.88
CA ASN A 336 1.96 -15.37 13.01
C ASN A 336 0.75 -15.40 12.08
N SER A 337 -0.39 -14.88 12.52
CA SER A 337 -1.64 -14.84 11.77
C SER A 337 -1.87 -13.52 11.03
N GLY A 338 -1.06 -12.47 11.20
CA GLY A 338 -1.34 -11.18 10.57
C GLY A 338 -0.50 -10.02 11.01
N ILE A 339 -1.00 -8.82 10.73
CA ILE A 339 -0.31 -7.55 11.00
C ILE A 339 -1.24 -6.53 11.64
N ILE A 340 -0.66 -5.62 12.41
CA ILE A 340 -1.26 -4.35 12.81
C ILE A 340 -0.28 -3.24 12.42
N ASP A 341 -0.77 -2.25 11.67
CA ASP A 341 -0.08 -0.99 11.38
C ASP A 341 -0.93 0.16 11.91
N LEU A 342 -0.33 1.06 12.66
CA LEU A 342 -1.01 2.19 13.30
C LEU A 342 -0.19 3.46 13.11
N ARG A 343 -0.70 4.41 12.36
CA ARG A 343 -0.15 5.77 12.26
C ARG A 343 -1.00 6.73 13.08
N PHE A 344 -0.36 7.63 13.77
CA PHE A 344 -1.02 8.63 14.58
C PHE A 344 -0.21 9.92 14.62
N GLY A 345 -0.85 11.01 14.93
CA GLY A 345 -0.15 12.28 15.11
C GLY A 345 -0.91 13.25 16.00
N TYR A 346 -0.17 14.17 16.57
CA TYR A 346 -0.68 15.15 17.52
C TYR A 346 0.02 16.51 17.41
N THR A 347 -0.77 17.56 17.52
CA THR A 347 -0.31 18.92 17.74
C THR A 347 -1.29 19.67 18.64
N HIS A 348 -0.85 20.79 19.20
CA HIS A 348 -1.69 21.72 19.95
C HIS A 348 -1.50 23.09 19.36
N GLU A 349 -2.54 23.65 18.71
CA GLU A 349 -2.41 24.88 17.96
C GLU A 349 -3.73 25.61 17.77
N ARG A 350 -3.63 26.88 17.38
CA ARG A 350 -4.76 27.70 16.93
C ARG A 350 -5.22 27.30 15.53
N ASP A 351 -6.48 27.57 15.23
CA ASP A 351 -6.97 27.51 13.85
C ASP A 351 -6.38 28.67 13.03
N VAL A 352 -6.57 28.65 11.71
CA VAL A 352 -6.10 29.70 10.83
C VAL A 352 -7.24 30.27 9.99
N ASP A 353 -7.19 31.59 9.70
CA ASP A 353 -8.08 32.24 8.74
C ASP A 353 -7.67 31.93 7.28
N GLY A 354 -8.41 32.47 6.31
CA GLY A 354 -8.13 32.31 4.87
C GLY A 354 -6.77 32.86 4.43
N ASN A 355 -6.12 33.69 5.21
CA ASN A 355 -4.80 34.26 4.96
C ASN A 355 -3.68 33.50 5.70
N GLY A 356 -4.04 32.48 6.48
CA GLY A 356 -3.09 31.71 7.29
C GLY A 356 -2.75 32.32 8.64
N ASN A 357 -3.44 33.37 9.09
CA ASN A 357 -3.24 33.93 10.41
C ASN A 357 -3.93 33.10 11.49
N PRO A 358 -3.30 32.87 12.65
CA PRO A 358 -3.91 32.16 13.78
C PRO A 358 -5.18 32.84 14.29
N ILE A 359 -6.25 32.11 14.47
CA ILE A 359 -7.52 32.55 15.04
C ILE A 359 -8.01 31.62 16.15
N GLY A 360 -8.81 32.14 17.08
CA GLY A 360 -9.37 31.34 18.17
C GLY A 360 -8.35 30.94 19.24
N ASP A 361 -8.72 29.96 20.06
CA ASP A 361 -7.89 29.40 21.11
C ASP A 361 -7.08 28.21 20.63
N ASP A 362 -5.99 27.89 21.35
CA ASP A 362 -5.22 26.69 21.11
C ASP A 362 -6.08 25.45 21.38
N THR A 363 -6.13 24.55 20.42
CA THR A 363 -6.89 23.30 20.47
C THR A 363 -6.02 22.10 20.16
N SER A 364 -6.32 20.96 20.79
CA SER A 364 -5.67 19.69 20.51
C SER A 364 -6.17 19.13 19.18
N ARG A 365 -5.24 18.85 18.28
CA ARG A 365 -5.51 18.25 16.97
C ARG A 365 -4.76 16.95 16.83
N SER A 366 -5.43 15.94 16.30
CA SER A 366 -4.86 14.61 16.20
C SER A 366 -5.48 13.82 15.07
N TYR A 367 -4.77 12.78 14.66
CA TYR A 367 -5.30 11.77 13.77
C TYR A 367 -4.85 10.37 14.22
N ILE A 368 -5.60 9.38 13.75
CA ILE A 368 -5.28 7.97 13.81
C ILE A 368 -5.64 7.32 12.48
N LEU A 369 -4.72 6.54 11.93
CA LEU A 369 -4.87 5.74 10.71
C LEU A 369 -4.33 4.35 11.02
N GLY A 370 -5.22 3.43 11.37
CA GLY A 370 -4.86 2.08 11.78
C GLY A 370 -5.45 1.03 10.86
N ARG A 371 -4.74 -0.07 10.69
CA ARG A 371 -5.24 -1.28 10.05
C ARG A 371 -4.76 -2.51 10.78
N GLY A 372 -5.62 -3.53 10.78
CA GLY A 372 -5.26 -4.89 11.14
C GLY A 372 -5.77 -5.85 10.09
N ALA A 373 -4.95 -6.82 9.70
CA ALA A 373 -5.33 -7.86 8.75
C ALA A 373 -4.79 -9.20 9.25
N PHE A 374 -5.68 -10.17 9.39
CA PHE A 374 -5.40 -11.47 10.00
C PHE A 374 -5.96 -12.59 9.14
N GLN A 375 -5.15 -13.62 8.92
CA GLN A 375 -5.58 -14.92 8.39
C GLN A 375 -5.75 -15.85 9.59
N LEU A 376 -6.98 -16.24 9.88
CA LEU A 376 -7.30 -17.04 11.07
C LEU A 376 -7.04 -18.52 10.78
N ASP A 377 -7.40 -18.97 9.57
CA ASP A 377 -7.12 -20.30 9.03
C ASP A 377 -7.12 -20.25 7.48
N ASP A 378 -7.13 -21.40 6.81
CA ASP A 378 -7.09 -21.49 5.33
C ASP A 378 -8.32 -20.86 4.64
N HIS A 379 -9.41 -20.65 5.37
CA HIS A 379 -10.69 -20.17 4.84
C HIS A 379 -11.10 -18.80 5.40
N TRP A 380 -10.68 -18.48 6.63
CA TRP A 380 -11.13 -17.29 7.34
C TRP A 380 -10.06 -16.21 7.40
N SER A 381 -10.43 -15.02 6.99
CA SER A 381 -9.67 -13.79 7.25
C SER A 381 -10.54 -12.78 7.99
N ALA A 382 -9.90 -11.95 8.81
CA ALA A 382 -10.57 -10.87 9.53
C ALA A 382 -9.66 -9.65 9.59
N GLY A 383 -10.25 -8.48 9.75
CA GLY A 383 -9.46 -7.27 9.88
C GLY A 383 -10.29 -6.06 10.29
N PHE A 384 -9.56 -4.95 10.42
CA PHE A 384 -10.18 -3.66 10.72
C PHE A 384 -9.37 -2.52 10.11
N THR A 385 -10.02 -1.38 9.90
CA THR A 385 -9.38 -0.08 9.79
C THR A 385 -9.97 0.88 10.81
N ALA A 386 -9.13 1.74 11.38
CA ALA A 386 -9.51 2.78 12.31
C ALA A 386 -8.95 4.10 11.77
N GLU A 387 -9.76 4.85 11.05
CA GLU A 387 -9.37 6.10 10.41
C GLU A 387 -10.19 7.25 11.00
N ARG A 388 -9.53 8.19 11.66
CA ARG A 388 -10.14 9.38 12.27
C ARG A 388 -9.20 10.55 12.32
N THR A 389 -9.74 11.75 12.19
CA THR A 389 -9.03 13.00 12.43
C THR A 389 -9.91 13.96 13.23
N SER A 390 -9.27 14.85 13.98
CA SER A 390 -9.97 15.89 14.75
C SER A 390 -10.63 16.95 13.89
N ASP A 391 -10.05 17.24 12.71
CA ASP A 391 -10.56 18.23 11.76
C ASP A 391 -10.23 17.86 10.31
N THR A 392 -10.89 18.52 9.37
CA THR A 392 -10.84 18.21 7.94
C THR A 392 -9.58 18.72 7.23
N LEU A 393 -8.79 19.62 7.86
CA LEU A 393 -7.66 20.31 7.24
C LEU A 393 -6.29 19.84 7.75
N LEU A 394 -6.26 18.96 8.77
CA LEU A 394 -5.03 18.54 9.44
C LEU A 394 -4.04 17.90 8.46
N PHE A 395 -4.53 16.99 7.60
CA PHE A 395 -3.69 16.30 6.64
C PHE A 395 -3.07 17.24 5.60
N ASP A 396 -3.87 18.17 5.07
CA ASP A 396 -3.41 19.13 4.07
C ASP A 396 -2.46 20.19 4.68
N LYS A 397 -2.67 20.57 5.95
CA LYS A 397 -1.86 21.56 6.64
C LYS A 397 -0.46 21.05 6.95
N TYR A 398 -0.34 19.80 7.40
CA TYR A 398 0.91 19.17 7.81
C TYR A 398 1.53 18.26 6.75
N ASP A 399 0.92 18.16 5.54
CA ASP A 399 1.33 17.28 4.46
C ASP A 399 1.50 15.82 4.95
N ILE A 400 0.44 15.35 5.64
CA ILE A 400 0.40 13.97 6.10
C ILE A 400 0.04 13.10 4.91
N GLY A 401 1.06 12.48 4.33
CA GLY A 401 0.92 11.74 3.09
C GLY A 401 0.11 10.45 3.22
N ARG A 402 -0.58 10.13 2.14
CA ARG A 402 -1.28 8.88 1.82
C ARG A 402 -2.08 8.26 2.96
N VAL A 403 -3.24 8.84 3.13
CA VAL A 403 -4.29 8.39 4.04
C VAL A 403 -4.90 7.05 3.58
N TYR A 404 -4.72 6.65 2.33
CA TYR A 404 -5.60 5.72 1.60
C TYR A 404 -4.99 4.37 1.22
N GLU A 405 -3.82 4.04 1.71
CA GLU A 405 -3.18 2.76 1.42
C GLU A 405 -3.81 1.60 2.22
N ALA A 406 -4.17 0.52 1.52
CA ALA A 406 -4.58 -0.77 2.09
C ALA A 406 -5.72 -0.71 3.14
N ARG A 407 -6.85 -0.15 2.76
CA ARG A 407 -7.98 0.13 3.65
C ARG A 407 -8.90 -1.05 3.98
N GLY A 408 -8.65 -2.25 3.48
CA GLY A 408 -9.55 -3.40 3.65
C GLY A 408 -10.58 -3.50 2.51
N PRO A 409 -11.64 -4.32 2.66
CA PRO A 409 -12.57 -4.64 1.58
C PRO A 409 -13.45 -3.47 1.13
N TYR A 410 -13.76 -2.56 2.04
CA TYR A 410 -14.58 -1.39 1.73
C TYR A 410 -13.71 -0.14 1.67
N VAL A 411 -13.82 0.62 0.59
CA VAL A 411 -12.98 1.78 0.32
C VAL A 411 -13.85 3.02 0.16
N ALA A 412 -13.53 4.07 0.89
CA ALA A 412 -14.09 5.39 0.67
C ALA A 412 -13.28 6.13 -0.43
N ASP A 413 -13.83 7.22 -0.96
CA ASP A 413 -13.09 8.08 -1.88
C ASP A 413 -11.89 8.76 -1.18
N ASP A 414 -11.04 9.41 -1.96
CA ASP A 414 -9.77 10.00 -1.52
C ASP A 414 -9.89 11.13 -0.49
N ARG A 415 -11.07 11.69 -0.29
CA ARG A 415 -11.38 12.73 0.69
C ARG A 415 -12.32 12.25 1.79
N ARG A 416 -12.34 10.95 2.07
CA ARG A 416 -13.14 10.35 3.14
C ARG A 416 -12.37 9.26 3.87
N LEU A 417 -12.43 9.29 5.18
CA LEU A 417 -11.88 8.27 6.06
C LEU A 417 -12.93 7.19 6.32
N ILE A 418 -12.50 5.93 6.38
CA ILE A 418 -13.38 4.80 6.67
C ILE A 418 -12.84 3.99 7.86
N SER A 419 -13.65 3.87 8.89
CA SER A 419 -13.38 2.94 9.99
C SER A 419 -14.28 1.73 9.83
N GLN A 420 -13.69 0.54 9.72
CA GLN A 420 -14.40 -0.71 9.46
C GLN A 420 -13.86 -1.86 10.29
N VAL A 421 -14.71 -2.85 10.52
CA VAL A 421 -14.35 -4.18 11.01
C VAL A 421 -15.01 -5.20 10.11
N TYR A 422 -14.30 -6.28 9.78
CA TYR A 422 -14.81 -7.29 8.87
C TYR A 422 -14.26 -8.68 9.19
N ALA A 423 -15.03 -9.69 8.79
CA ALA A 423 -14.59 -11.07 8.69
C ALA A 423 -15.08 -11.66 7.37
N ILE A 424 -14.23 -12.41 6.72
CA ILE A 424 -14.47 -13.02 5.41
C ILE A 424 -14.14 -14.49 5.50
N ARG A 425 -15.07 -15.32 5.03
CA ARG A 425 -14.85 -16.73 4.77
C ARG A 425 -14.87 -16.97 3.27
N GLN A 426 -13.88 -17.66 2.76
CA GLN A 426 -13.80 -18.00 1.34
C GLN A 426 -13.25 -19.39 1.15
N ASP A 427 -13.88 -20.18 0.29
CA ASP A 427 -13.39 -21.44 -0.23
C ASP A 427 -13.69 -21.55 -1.73
N GLN A 428 -13.49 -22.71 -2.35
CA GLN A 428 -13.60 -22.88 -3.81
C GLN A 428 -15.01 -22.56 -4.37
N GLN A 429 -16.05 -22.80 -3.60
CA GLN A 429 -17.44 -22.62 -4.02
C GLN A 429 -18.18 -21.64 -3.13
N SER A 430 -17.53 -21.14 -2.08
CA SER A 430 -18.16 -20.46 -1.00
C SER A 430 -17.50 -19.14 -0.56
N TYR A 431 -18.31 -18.05 -0.49
CA TYR A 431 -17.93 -16.76 0.06
C TYR A 431 -19.00 -16.29 1.04
N ALA A 432 -18.56 -15.84 2.20
CA ALA A 432 -19.39 -15.13 3.16
C ALA A 432 -18.56 -14.02 3.80
N SER A 433 -19.16 -12.84 3.94
CA SER A 433 -18.54 -11.72 4.65
C SER A 433 -19.56 -11.08 5.59
N VAL A 434 -19.04 -10.59 6.71
CA VAL A 434 -19.76 -9.70 7.62
C VAL A 434 -18.87 -8.51 7.93
N ALA A 435 -19.46 -7.31 7.86
CA ALA A 435 -18.73 -6.08 8.10
C ALA A 435 -19.61 -5.05 8.82
N ALA A 436 -18.94 -4.09 9.47
CA ALA A 436 -19.55 -2.86 9.92
C ALA A 436 -18.57 -1.70 9.64
N PHE A 437 -19.09 -0.53 9.22
CA PHE A 437 -18.24 0.61 8.94
C PHE A 437 -18.94 1.95 9.12
N SER A 438 -18.13 2.97 9.34
CA SER A 438 -18.54 4.38 9.36
C SER A 438 -17.55 5.24 8.58
N VAL A 439 -18.05 6.34 8.01
CA VAL A 439 -17.26 7.25 7.17
C VAL A 439 -17.15 8.61 7.85
N GLN A 440 -16.01 9.26 7.73
CA GLN A 440 -15.75 10.66 8.08
C GLN A 440 -15.31 11.43 6.83
N GLY A 441 -16.05 12.49 6.48
CA GLY A 441 -15.71 13.36 5.36
C GLY A 441 -14.60 14.35 5.69
N LEU A 442 -13.77 14.65 4.69
CA LEU A 442 -12.70 15.63 4.75
C LEU A 442 -12.91 16.80 3.80
N ARG A 443 -13.96 16.78 2.98
CA ARG A 443 -14.31 17.90 2.10
C ARG A 443 -14.93 19.02 2.91
N PRO A 444 -14.69 20.29 2.56
CA PRO A 444 -15.23 21.45 3.30
C PRO A 444 -16.76 21.45 3.44
N GLY A 445 -17.47 20.83 2.50
CA GLY A 445 -18.94 20.72 2.50
C GLY A 445 -19.50 19.44 3.14
N ASP A 446 -18.63 18.51 3.55
CA ASP A 446 -19.09 17.24 4.11
C ASP A 446 -19.70 17.43 5.50
N ASN A 447 -20.90 16.88 5.70
CA ASN A 447 -21.56 16.81 6.99
C ASN A 447 -21.57 15.37 7.49
N ASN A 448 -20.73 15.06 8.45
CA ASN A 448 -20.59 13.70 9.00
C ASN A 448 -21.88 13.12 9.62
N ARG A 449 -22.87 13.93 9.90
CA ARG A 449 -24.18 13.48 10.43
C ARG A 449 -25.08 12.90 9.35
N THR A 450 -24.80 13.21 8.06
CA THR A 450 -25.53 12.67 6.92
C THR A 450 -24.96 11.35 6.40
N PHE A 451 -23.71 11.01 6.78
CA PHE A 451 -23.13 9.72 6.41
C PHE A 451 -23.72 8.59 7.27
N PRO A 452 -24.03 7.45 6.65
CA PRO A 452 -24.59 6.32 7.39
C PRO A 452 -23.53 5.59 8.23
N LEU A 453 -23.96 5.09 9.37
CA LEU A 453 -23.32 3.96 10.02
C LEU A 453 -23.92 2.68 9.41
N VAL A 454 -23.08 1.85 8.82
CA VAL A 454 -23.49 0.56 8.25
C VAL A 454 -23.10 -0.53 9.25
N ALA A 455 -24.10 -1.21 9.82
CA ALA A 455 -23.88 -2.27 10.81
C ALA A 455 -25.13 -3.13 11.06
N PRO A 456 -25.15 -4.43 10.64
CA PRO A 456 -24.14 -5.10 9.83
C PRO A 456 -24.32 -4.89 8.33
N LEU A 457 -23.30 -5.24 7.54
CA LEU A 457 -23.38 -5.60 6.14
C LEU A 457 -22.96 -7.06 6.02
N VAL A 458 -23.83 -7.91 5.50
CA VAL A 458 -23.56 -9.34 5.30
C VAL A 458 -23.77 -9.64 3.82
N ASP A 459 -22.79 -10.29 3.21
CA ASP A 459 -22.88 -10.80 1.84
C ASP A 459 -22.48 -12.28 1.83
N THR A 460 -23.28 -13.08 1.12
CA THR A 460 -23.03 -14.51 0.91
C THR A 460 -23.22 -14.87 -0.55
N ARG A 461 -22.36 -15.75 -1.05
CA ARG A 461 -22.45 -16.29 -2.42
C ARG A 461 -22.15 -17.77 -2.39
N PHE A 462 -22.93 -18.54 -3.12
CA PHE A 462 -22.80 -19.98 -3.21
C PHE A 462 -23.03 -20.49 -4.63
N GLU A 463 -22.08 -21.27 -5.19
CA GLU A 463 -22.26 -22.00 -6.44
C GLU A 463 -22.60 -23.45 -6.13
N VAL A 464 -23.73 -23.87 -6.58
CA VAL A 464 -24.17 -25.26 -6.42
C VAL A 464 -23.19 -26.16 -7.18
N PRO A 465 -22.58 -27.16 -6.51
CA PRO A 465 -21.53 -27.98 -7.12
C PRO A 465 -21.97 -28.77 -8.36
N ASP A 466 -23.25 -29.14 -8.39
CA ASP A 466 -23.82 -29.93 -9.46
C ASP A 466 -24.52 -29.03 -10.49
N ASP A 467 -24.33 -29.35 -11.76
CA ASP A 467 -25.01 -28.70 -12.87
C ASP A 467 -26.52 -28.87 -12.79
N LEU A 468 -27.25 -27.82 -12.53
CA LEU A 468 -28.72 -27.84 -12.59
C LEU A 468 -29.19 -27.63 -14.03
N PHE A 469 -29.87 -28.64 -14.61
CA PHE A 469 -30.28 -28.64 -16.03
C PHE A 469 -29.11 -28.41 -17.01
N GLY A 470 -27.89 -28.83 -16.63
CA GLY A 470 -26.66 -28.63 -17.40
C GLY A 470 -26.16 -27.18 -17.40
N GLY A 471 -26.61 -26.37 -16.45
CA GLY A 471 -26.21 -24.99 -16.25
C GLY A 471 -25.74 -24.74 -14.83
N ARG A 472 -25.00 -23.66 -14.64
CA ARG A 472 -24.47 -23.23 -13.37
C ARG A 472 -25.53 -22.45 -12.59
N LEU A 473 -25.78 -22.84 -11.34
CA LEU A 473 -26.67 -22.15 -10.40
C LEU A 473 -25.84 -21.47 -9.29
N ARG A 474 -26.07 -20.18 -9.08
CA ARG A 474 -25.57 -19.42 -7.96
C ARG A 474 -26.69 -18.97 -7.05
N VAL A 475 -26.40 -18.92 -5.76
CA VAL A 475 -27.31 -18.37 -4.74
C VAL A 475 -26.57 -17.28 -4.00
N ASN A 476 -27.12 -16.08 -3.99
CA ASN A 476 -26.58 -14.91 -3.31
C ASN A 476 -27.53 -14.49 -2.18
N GLY A 477 -26.97 -13.99 -1.09
CA GLY A 477 -27.70 -13.40 0.00
C GLY A 477 -27.03 -12.14 0.49
N SER A 478 -27.81 -11.09 0.76
CA SER A 478 -27.30 -9.84 1.33
C SER A 478 -28.22 -9.37 2.43
N ALA A 479 -27.63 -8.86 3.53
CA ALA A 479 -28.38 -8.19 4.58
C ALA A 479 -27.59 -6.95 5.02
N VAL A 480 -28.28 -5.80 5.11
CA VAL A 480 -27.64 -4.54 5.51
C VAL A 480 -28.56 -3.75 6.43
N ALA A 481 -27.96 -3.10 7.42
CA ALA A 481 -28.64 -2.09 8.24
C ALA A 481 -27.82 -0.79 8.19
N LEU A 482 -28.52 0.29 7.83
CA LEU A 482 -27.99 1.64 7.78
C LEU A 482 -28.74 2.53 8.75
N THR A 483 -27.99 3.36 9.48
CA THR A 483 -28.58 4.40 10.34
C THR A 483 -27.84 5.71 10.14
N ARG A 484 -28.57 6.86 10.14
CA ARG A 484 -27.96 8.18 10.05
C ARG A 484 -28.65 9.19 10.94
N SER A 485 -27.89 10.13 11.48
CA SER A 485 -28.39 11.08 12.46
C SER A 485 -29.04 12.33 11.83
N GLN A 486 -28.84 12.56 10.53
CA GLN A 486 -29.41 13.70 9.80
C GLN A 486 -29.69 13.31 8.34
N SER A 487 -30.79 13.82 7.80
CA SER A 487 -31.14 13.66 6.38
C SER A 487 -30.08 14.35 5.48
N PRO A 488 -29.66 13.73 4.38
CA PRO A 488 -28.86 14.39 3.36
C PRO A 488 -29.70 15.38 2.51
N ASP A 489 -31.05 15.29 2.54
CA ASP A 489 -31.93 16.17 1.82
C ASP A 489 -31.89 17.59 2.44
N THR A 490 -31.56 18.58 1.61
CA THR A 490 -31.46 19.98 2.02
C THR A 490 -32.77 20.58 2.50
N GLN A 491 -33.91 20.01 2.08
CA GLN A 491 -35.25 20.42 2.52
C GLN A 491 -35.65 19.79 3.85
N ALA A 492 -34.98 18.75 4.29
CA ALA A 492 -35.26 18.00 5.50
C ALA A 492 -34.08 18.06 6.52
N LEU A 493 -33.28 19.11 6.51
CA LEU A 493 -32.03 19.25 7.31
C LEU A 493 -32.21 19.06 8.82
N ASN A 494 -33.37 19.26 9.36
CA ASN A 494 -33.65 19.12 10.80
C ASN A 494 -34.24 17.74 11.18
N LEU A 495 -34.46 16.88 10.20
CA LEU A 495 -34.96 15.53 10.44
C LEU A 495 -33.85 14.52 10.58
N PRO A 496 -34.08 13.39 11.29
CA PRO A 496 -33.22 12.22 11.16
C PRO A 496 -33.19 11.78 9.69
N GLY A 497 -32.10 11.20 9.26
CA GLY A 497 -32.03 10.54 7.96
C GLY A 497 -32.78 9.21 8.00
N VAL A 498 -33.25 8.76 6.85
CA VAL A 498 -33.92 7.47 6.74
C VAL A 498 -33.01 6.35 7.21
N ASP A 499 -33.47 5.59 8.20
CA ASP A 499 -32.82 4.34 8.61
C ASP A 499 -33.41 3.21 7.78
N SER A 500 -32.54 2.39 7.18
CA SER A 500 -32.98 1.27 6.33
C SER A 500 -32.35 -0.05 6.79
N ARG A 501 -33.18 -1.10 6.75
CA ARG A 501 -32.71 -2.49 6.94
C ARG A 501 -33.25 -3.30 5.79
N ARG A 502 -32.32 -3.94 5.05
CA ARG A 502 -32.66 -4.76 3.89
C ARG A 502 -32.17 -6.18 4.07
N VAL A 503 -32.99 -7.13 3.62
CA VAL A 503 -32.58 -8.52 3.40
C VAL A 503 -32.92 -8.89 1.97
N THR A 504 -31.96 -9.42 1.25
CA THR A 504 -32.08 -9.85 -0.16
C THR A 504 -31.66 -11.30 -0.28
N ALA A 505 -32.42 -12.07 -1.03
CA ALA A 505 -32.04 -13.39 -1.51
C ALA A 505 -32.18 -13.44 -3.03
N GLU A 506 -31.15 -13.94 -3.71
CA GLU A 506 -31.05 -13.94 -5.16
C GLU A 506 -30.55 -15.28 -5.68
N THR A 507 -31.02 -15.71 -6.84
CA THR A 507 -30.54 -16.90 -7.53
C THR A 507 -30.26 -16.58 -8.98
N ASP A 508 -29.08 -16.98 -9.47
CA ASP A 508 -28.65 -16.82 -10.85
C ASP A 508 -28.41 -18.17 -11.48
N TRP A 509 -29.11 -18.46 -12.57
CA TRP A 509 -28.88 -19.63 -13.39
C TRP A 509 -28.47 -19.23 -14.79
N GLN A 510 -27.44 -19.89 -15.33
CA GLN A 510 -27.01 -19.70 -16.72
C GLN A 510 -26.43 -20.99 -17.30
N ARG A 511 -26.57 -21.17 -18.63
CA ARG A 511 -26.01 -22.31 -19.37
C ARG A 511 -25.41 -21.86 -20.69
N THR A 512 -24.19 -22.27 -20.99
CA THR A 512 -23.54 -22.00 -22.27
C THR A 512 -23.81 -23.09 -23.27
N PHE A 513 -24.37 -22.73 -24.43
CA PHE A 513 -24.49 -23.58 -25.61
C PHE A 513 -23.59 -23.05 -26.70
N THR A 514 -22.78 -23.94 -27.30
CA THR A 514 -21.92 -23.57 -28.44
C THR A 514 -22.24 -24.53 -29.58
N SER A 515 -22.66 -23.97 -30.72
CA SER A 515 -22.93 -24.74 -31.92
C SER A 515 -21.62 -25.20 -32.58
N THR A 516 -21.69 -26.19 -33.45
CA THR A 516 -20.55 -26.63 -34.26
C THR A 516 -19.99 -25.52 -35.18
N ALA A 517 -20.82 -24.55 -35.54
CA ALA A 517 -20.43 -23.38 -36.32
C ALA A 517 -19.80 -22.25 -35.48
N GLY A 518 -19.71 -22.41 -34.14
CA GLY A 518 -19.15 -21.39 -33.25
C GLY A 518 -20.13 -20.35 -32.70
N LEU A 519 -21.45 -20.48 -33.02
CA LEU A 519 -22.46 -19.61 -32.37
C LEU A 519 -22.57 -19.99 -30.91
N ARG A 520 -22.38 -19.00 -30.02
CA ARG A 520 -22.51 -19.15 -28.59
C ARG A 520 -23.81 -18.49 -28.11
N VAL A 521 -24.64 -19.23 -27.38
CA VAL A 521 -25.87 -18.75 -26.75
C VAL A 521 -25.83 -19.09 -25.28
N VAL A 522 -26.06 -18.11 -24.43
CA VAL A 522 -26.07 -18.25 -22.97
C VAL A 522 -27.40 -17.76 -22.42
N PRO A 523 -28.44 -18.61 -22.37
CA PRO A 523 -29.65 -18.27 -21.62
C PRO A 523 -29.33 -18.13 -20.14
N PHE A 524 -29.99 -17.15 -19.51
CA PHE A 524 -29.87 -16.87 -18.10
C PHE A 524 -31.23 -16.53 -17.47
N VAL A 525 -31.35 -16.80 -16.18
CA VAL A 525 -32.49 -16.39 -15.34
C VAL A 525 -31.93 -15.94 -14.00
N ASN A 526 -32.32 -14.75 -13.55
CA ASN A 526 -32.09 -14.25 -12.22
C ASN A 526 -33.43 -14.05 -11.51
N LEU A 527 -33.57 -14.57 -10.29
CA LEU A 527 -34.73 -14.37 -9.42
C LEU A 527 -34.26 -13.76 -8.11
N ARG A 528 -34.92 -12.70 -7.66
CA ARG A 528 -34.58 -11.96 -6.45
C ARG A 528 -35.81 -11.62 -5.62
N VAL A 529 -35.68 -11.70 -4.31
CA VAL A 529 -36.66 -11.21 -3.34
C VAL A 529 -35.99 -10.30 -2.34
N ASP A 530 -36.60 -9.14 -2.09
CA ASP A 530 -36.13 -8.12 -1.16
C ASP A 530 -37.19 -7.82 -0.11
N GLY A 531 -36.77 -7.64 1.14
CA GLY A 531 -37.56 -7.10 2.23
C GLY A 531 -36.88 -5.90 2.86
N TYR A 532 -37.60 -4.80 2.99
CA TYR A 532 -37.11 -3.53 3.56
C TYR A 532 -37.92 -3.14 4.78
N SER A 533 -37.23 -2.83 5.87
CA SER A 533 -37.80 -2.16 7.04
C SER A 533 -37.21 -0.76 7.12
N LEU A 534 -38.03 0.26 6.91
CA LEU A 534 -37.65 1.67 6.86
C LEU A 534 -38.17 2.38 8.09
N SER A 535 -37.38 3.26 8.68
CA SER A 535 -37.80 4.16 9.75
C SER A 535 -37.28 5.57 9.52
N ASP A 536 -37.85 6.53 10.22
CA ASP A 536 -37.60 7.96 10.09
C ASP A 536 -37.89 8.49 8.66
N LEU A 537 -38.86 7.91 7.98
CA LEU A 537 -39.37 8.40 6.70
C LEU A 537 -40.04 9.79 6.90
N PRO A 538 -39.63 10.81 6.11
CA PRO A 538 -40.22 12.15 6.22
C PRO A 538 -41.69 12.14 5.79
N THR A 539 -42.57 12.70 6.61
CA THR A 539 -44.01 12.88 6.32
C THR A 539 -44.39 14.34 6.36
N GLY A 540 -44.86 14.89 5.25
CA GLY A 540 -45.28 16.31 5.12
C GLY A 540 -44.14 17.20 4.56
N THR A 541 -44.44 18.49 4.43
CA THR A 541 -43.50 19.50 3.90
C THR A 541 -43.24 20.60 4.94
N GLY A 542 -42.00 21.05 5.05
CA GLY A 542 -41.59 22.17 5.89
C GLY A 542 -41.29 21.82 7.36
N THR A 543 -41.38 22.81 8.25
CA THR A 543 -40.94 22.70 9.66
C THR A 543 -41.83 21.80 10.56
N GLY A 544 -42.94 21.31 10.04
CA GLY A 544 -43.86 20.41 10.73
C GLY A 544 -43.73 18.94 10.39
N ASN A 545 -42.64 18.53 9.76
CA ASN A 545 -42.42 17.15 9.34
C ASN A 545 -42.29 16.21 10.53
N THR A 546 -43.06 15.13 10.48
CA THR A 546 -42.95 14.00 11.40
C THR A 546 -42.30 12.82 10.68
N SER A 547 -41.81 11.85 11.43
CA SER A 547 -41.24 10.62 10.88
C SER A 547 -42.24 9.47 10.98
N SER A 548 -42.22 8.58 10.01
CA SER A 548 -43.03 7.36 9.99
C SER A 548 -42.11 6.15 9.70
N SER A 549 -42.70 4.95 9.87
CA SER A 549 -42.01 3.70 9.51
C SER A 549 -42.84 2.92 8.49
N SER A 550 -42.18 2.15 7.65
CA SER A 550 -42.77 1.33 6.61
C SER A 550 -42.06 0.00 6.44
N PHE A 551 -42.81 -1.03 6.12
CA PHE A 551 -42.26 -2.27 5.60
C PHE A 551 -42.66 -2.43 4.15
N GLN A 552 -41.69 -2.65 3.28
CA GLN A 552 -41.88 -2.85 1.84
C GLN A 552 -41.17 -4.14 1.41
N SER A 553 -41.79 -4.87 0.47
CA SER A 553 -41.18 -6.07 -0.09
C SER A 553 -41.44 -6.12 -1.59
N ARG A 554 -40.51 -6.73 -2.33
CA ARG A 554 -40.67 -6.93 -3.77
C ARG A 554 -40.08 -8.29 -4.20
N ALA A 555 -40.61 -8.82 -5.30
CA ALA A 555 -40.05 -9.97 -5.97
C ALA A 555 -39.70 -9.57 -7.41
N LEU A 556 -38.50 -9.88 -7.83
CA LEU A 556 -37.91 -9.42 -9.07
C LEU A 556 -37.46 -10.62 -9.89
N ALA A 557 -37.55 -10.52 -11.19
CA ALA A 557 -37.09 -11.58 -12.11
C ALA A 557 -36.48 -10.94 -13.36
N VAL A 558 -35.34 -11.45 -13.81
CA VAL A 558 -34.79 -11.14 -15.13
C VAL A 558 -34.56 -12.47 -15.85
N ALA A 559 -35.03 -12.57 -17.09
CA ALA A 559 -34.73 -13.71 -17.96
C ALA A 559 -34.22 -13.20 -19.31
N GLY A 560 -33.30 -13.93 -19.90
CA GLY A 560 -32.71 -13.50 -21.16
C GLY A 560 -31.72 -14.47 -21.76
N ALA A 561 -31.04 -14.01 -22.80
CA ALA A 561 -29.97 -14.74 -23.44
C ALA A 561 -28.90 -13.81 -24.01
N ASP A 562 -27.66 -14.15 -23.78
CA ASP A 562 -26.49 -13.58 -24.48
C ASP A 562 -26.22 -14.40 -25.72
N VAL A 563 -25.98 -13.73 -26.85
CA VAL A 563 -25.65 -14.37 -28.12
C VAL A 563 -24.38 -13.73 -28.66
N SER A 564 -23.38 -14.53 -28.95
CA SER A 564 -22.15 -14.09 -29.60
C SER A 564 -21.70 -15.04 -30.68
N TYR A 565 -21.07 -14.49 -31.72
CA TYR A 565 -20.57 -15.29 -32.83
C TYR A 565 -19.16 -14.82 -33.22
N PRO A 566 -18.12 -15.23 -32.51
CA PRO A 566 -16.76 -14.87 -32.83
C PRO A 566 -16.30 -15.56 -34.12
N VAL A 567 -16.02 -14.76 -35.15
CA VAL A 567 -15.39 -15.24 -36.41
C VAL A 567 -13.97 -14.71 -36.45
N TYR A 568 -13.04 -15.56 -36.83
CA TYR A 568 -11.65 -15.19 -36.94
C TYR A 568 -11.05 -15.52 -38.29
N ARG A 569 -10.06 -14.71 -38.66
CA ARG A 569 -9.28 -14.92 -39.86
C ARG A 569 -7.80 -14.57 -39.60
N ARG A 570 -6.94 -15.46 -40.04
CA ARG A 570 -5.51 -15.16 -40.09
C ARG A 570 -5.21 -14.21 -41.25
N TRP A 571 -4.56 -13.10 -41.00
CA TRP A 571 -4.14 -12.14 -42.01
C TRP A 571 -2.68 -11.75 -41.74
N ARG A 572 -1.78 -12.25 -42.63
CA ARG A 572 -0.32 -12.09 -42.48
C ARG A 572 0.15 -12.61 -41.11
N ASP A 573 0.73 -11.73 -40.27
CA ASP A 573 1.29 -11.95 -38.96
C ASP A 573 0.28 -11.69 -37.82
N ALA A 574 -1.01 -11.59 -38.14
CA ALA A 574 -2.03 -11.27 -37.17
C ALA A 574 -3.26 -12.18 -37.27
N THR A 575 -3.95 -12.37 -36.18
CA THR A 575 -5.29 -12.96 -36.11
C THR A 575 -6.30 -11.85 -35.86
N VAL A 576 -7.23 -11.66 -36.78
CA VAL A 576 -8.35 -10.74 -36.66
C VAL A 576 -9.56 -11.52 -36.17
N VAL A 577 -10.19 -11.05 -35.10
CA VAL A 577 -11.44 -11.61 -34.55
C VAL A 577 -12.53 -10.54 -34.64
N LEU A 578 -13.66 -10.88 -35.24
CA LEU A 578 -14.88 -10.07 -35.26
C LEU A 578 -15.95 -10.81 -34.48
N GLU A 579 -16.53 -10.19 -33.47
CA GLU A 579 -17.51 -10.79 -32.56
C GLU A 579 -18.74 -9.91 -32.46
N PRO A 580 -19.83 -10.19 -33.22
CA PRO A 580 -21.12 -9.60 -32.95
C PRO A 580 -21.64 -10.07 -31.58
N LEU A 581 -22.21 -9.14 -30.82
CA LEU A 581 -22.69 -9.32 -29.45
C LEU A 581 -24.15 -8.86 -29.37
N LEU A 582 -25.02 -9.71 -28.89
CA LEU A 582 -26.44 -9.39 -28.63
C LEU A 582 -26.81 -9.94 -27.25
N GLN A 583 -27.59 -9.17 -26.49
CA GLN A 583 -28.22 -9.64 -25.27
C GLN A 583 -29.69 -9.20 -25.30
N LEU A 584 -30.60 -10.15 -25.18
CA LEU A 584 -32.01 -9.89 -24.93
C LEU A 584 -32.28 -10.16 -23.46
N ALA A 585 -32.85 -9.18 -22.74
CA ALA A 585 -33.27 -9.31 -21.37
C ALA A 585 -34.69 -8.78 -21.17
N ALA A 586 -35.45 -9.45 -20.33
CA ALA A 586 -36.81 -9.08 -20.00
C ALA A 586 -37.03 -9.19 -18.49
N SER A 587 -37.65 -8.17 -17.92
CA SER A 587 -38.03 -8.10 -16.52
C SER A 587 -39.46 -7.61 -16.40
N PRO A 588 -40.30 -8.20 -15.52
CA PRO A 588 -41.61 -7.61 -15.22
C PRO A 588 -41.45 -6.23 -14.59
N LYS A 589 -42.50 -5.43 -14.68
CA LYS A 589 -42.55 -4.16 -13.92
C LYS A 589 -42.45 -4.45 -12.44
N ALA A 590 -41.59 -3.71 -11.75
CA ALA A 590 -41.42 -3.85 -10.32
C ALA A 590 -41.53 -2.48 -9.63
N ASP A 591 -42.15 -2.47 -8.48
CA ASP A 591 -42.25 -1.26 -7.67
C ASP A 591 -40.86 -0.95 -7.06
N GLN A 592 -40.42 0.29 -7.26
CA GLN A 592 -39.21 0.80 -6.58
C GLN A 592 -39.56 1.13 -5.12
N ILE A 593 -38.54 1.07 -4.24
CA ILE A 593 -38.73 1.38 -2.82
C ILE A 593 -38.82 2.89 -2.64
N VAL A 594 -39.99 3.41 -2.26
CA VAL A 594 -40.25 4.85 -2.10
C VAL A 594 -39.94 5.28 -0.68
N VAL A 595 -39.15 6.33 -0.53
CA VAL A 595 -38.76 6.93 0.77
C VAL A 595 -39.44 8.29 1.01
N SER A 596 -39.72 9.04 -0.05
CA SER A 596 -40.46 10.32 0.02
C SER A 596 -41.01 10.69 -1.35
N HIS A 597 -41.64 11.86 -1.42
CA HIS A 597 -42.04 12.48 -2.67
C HIS A 597 -41.47 13.89 -2.77
N ASP A 598 -40.94 14.23 -3.93
CA ASP A 598 -40.45 15.57 -4.24
C ASP A 598 -41.60 16.60 -4.01
N PRO A 599 -41.40 17.57 -3.13
CA PRO A 599 -42.49 18.51 -2.77
C PRO A 599 -42.88 19.46 -3.89
N THR A 600 -42.02 19.62 -4.90
CA THR A 600 -42.25 20.53 -6.04
C THR A 600 -42.93 19.80 -7.20
N THR A 601 -42.50 18.58 -7.50
CA THR A 601 -42.98 17.83 -8.67
C THR A 601 -43.94 16.71 -8.32
N GLY A 602 -44.11 16.37 -7.04
CA GLY A 602 -44.92 15.24 -6.56
C GLY A 602 -44.39 13.86 -6.97
N LYS A 603 -43.23 13.79 -7.60
CA LYS A 603 -42.61 12.52 -8.04
C LYS A 603 -42.06 11.74 -6.86
N PRO A 604 -42.13 10.39 -6.90
CA PRO A 604 -41.54 9.57 -5.87
C PRO A 604 -40.01 9.73 -5.85
N VAL A 605 -39.43 9.78 -4.66
CA VAL A 605 -38.01 9.67 -4.39
C VAL A 605 -37.76 8.25 -3.91
N TYR A 606 -36.89 7.55 -4.64
CA TYR A 606 -36.59 6.15 -4.35
C TYR A 606 -35.43 6.01 -3.38
N LEU A 607 -35.40 4.91 -2.63
CA LEU A 607 -34.24 4.52 -1.83
C LEU A 607 -33.09 4.20 -2.78
N ASP A 608 -31.93 4.81 -2.55
CA ASP A 608 -30.73 4.61 -3.34
C ASP A 608 -29.48 4.78 -2.47
N GLU A 609 -29.10 3.73 -1.79
CA GLU A 609 -27.93 3.69 -0.91
C GLU A 609 -26.73 2.97 -1.55
N ASP A 610 -26.98 2.04 -2.48
CA ASP A 610 -25.94 1.20 -3.08
C ASP A 610 -25.95 1.18 -4.62
N SER A 611 -26.83 1.95 -5.27
CA SER A 611 -26.97 1.99 -6.73
C SER A 611 -26.53 3.31 -7.36
N ILE A 612 -26.01 4.27 -6.58
CA ILE A 612 -25.59 5.61 -7.02
C ILE A 612 -24.39 5.58 -7.96
N ALA A 613 -23.41 4.73 -7.68
CA ALA A 613 -22.13 4.69 -8.40
C ALA A 613 -22.27 3.90 -9.71
N PHE A 614 -23.13 4.40 -10.61
CA PHE A 614 -23.37 3.78 -11.90
C PHE A 614 -22.76 4.59 -13.04
N GLU A 615 -22.04 3.90 -13.92
CA GLU A 615 -21.58 4.44 -15.19
C GLU A 615 -21.99 3.52 -16.33
N PHE A 616 -22.53 4.14 -17.42
CA PHE A 616 -22.88 3.41 -18.63
C PHE A 616 -21.70 3.42 -19.61
N ASP A 617 -21.02 2.30 -19.68
CA ASP A 617 -19.83 2.07 -20.51
C ASP A 617 -19.80 0.65 -21.11
N GLU A 618 -18.67 0.24 -21.67
CA GLU A 618 -18.49 -1.09 -22.25
C GLU A 618 -18.63 -2.24 -21.24
N THR A 619 -18.47 -1.98 -19.95
CA THR A 619 -18.54 -2.98 -18.89
C THR A 619 -19.98 -3.24 -18.42
N THR A 620 -20.81 -2.25 -18.58
CA THR A 620 -22.22 -2.28 -18.15
C THR A 620 -23.20 -2.46 -19.30
N LEU A 621 -22.78 -2.25 -20.55
CA LEU A 621 -23.63 -2.36 -21.75
C LEU A 621 -24.38 -3.69 -21.83
N PHE A 622 -23.70 -4.82 -21.58
CA PHE A 622 -24.27 -6.17 -21.64
C PHE A 622 -24.66 -6.73 -20.26
N ARG A 623 -24.94 -5.86 -19.28
CA ARG A 623 -25.55 -6.31 -18.03
C ARG A 623 -27.07 -6.37 -18.19
N ALA A 624 -27.67 -7.44 -17.69
CA ALA A 624 -29.11 -7.65 -17.77
C ALA A 624 -29.88 -6.64 -16.89
N ASP A 625 -29.38 -6.34 -15.69
CA ASP A 625 -29.74 -5.20 -14.86
C ASP A 625 -28.51 -4.28 -14.79
N LYS A 626 -28.68 -3.02 -15.19
CA LYS A 626 -27.55 -2.08 -15.25
C LYS A 626 -27.28 -1.40 -13.91
N PHE A 627 -28.23 -1.39 -12.98
CA PHE A 627 -28.01 -0.84 -11.64
C PHE A 627 -27.01 -1.72 -10.86
N PRO A 628 -26.00 -1.14 -10.22
CA PRO A 628 -25.22 -1.84 -9.21
C PRO A 628 -26.06 -1.97 -7.92
N GLY A 629 -25.68 -2.87 -7.03
CA GLY A 629 -26.35 -3.04 -5.74
C GLY A 629 -27.74 -3.65 -5.85
N TYR A 630 -28.59 -3.33 -4.88
CA TYR A 630 -29.90 -3.96 -4.72
C TYR A 630 -31.05 -2.97 -4.60
N ASP A 631 -30.80 -1.67 -4.42
CA ASP A 631 -31.87 -0.70 -4.13
C ASP A 631 -32.70 -0.36 -5.37
N LEU A 632 -32.02 -0.02 -6.47
CA LEU A 632 -32.67 0.26 -7.74
C LEU A 632 -32.72 -1.01 -8.62
N TYR A 633 -33.64 -1.03 -9.58
CA TYR A 633 -33.88 -2.16 -10.46
C TYR A 633 -34.35 -1.71 -11.84
N GLU A 634 -33.81 -2.36 -12.89
CA GLU A 634 -34.14 -2.10 -14.29
C GLU A 634 -35.26 -3.05 -14.75
N ASP A 635 -36.43 -2.53 -15.04
CA ASP A 635 -37.59 -3.29 -15.57
C ASP A 635 -37.72 -3.17 -17.10
N GLY A 636 -38.71 -3.87 -17.67
CA GLY A 636 -39.06 -3.83 -19.09
C GLY A 636 -38.25 -4.80 -19.96
N VAL A 637 -38.47 -4.71 -21.29
CA VAL A 637 -37.74 -5.48 -22.28
C VAL A 637 -36.62 -4.63 -22.88
N ARG A 638 -35.41 -5.21 -22.95
CA ARG A 638 -34.23 -4.54 -23.47
C ARG A 638 -33.40 -5.43 -24.38
N LEU A 639 -32.89 -4.84 -25.45
CA LEU A 639 -31.94 -5.42 -26.39
C LEU A 639 -30.64 -4.63 -26.35
N ASN A 640 -29.61 -5.26 -25.87
CA ASN A 640 -28.24 -4.71 -25.94
C ASN A 640 -27.56 -5.29 -27.19
N ALA A 641 -27.09 -4.43 -28.07
CA ALA A 641 -26.49 -4.84 -29.34
C ALA A 641 -25.15 -4.15 -29.55
N GLY A 642 -24.18 -4.88 -30.04
CA GLY A 642 -22.84 -4.36 -30.33
C GLY A 642 -21.96 -5.33 -31.07
N GLY A 643 -20.72 -4.93 -31.27
CA GLY A 643 -19.71 -5.76 -31.87
C GLY A 643 -18.32 -5.41 -31.37
N ARG A 644 -17.48 -6.44 -31.26
CA ARG A 644 -16.10 -6.31 -30.91
C ARG A 644 -15.22 -6.73 -32.08
N ALA A 645 -14.24 -5.92 -32.41
CA ALA A 645 -13.16 -6.24 -33.33
C ALA A 645 -11.85 -6.30 -32.55
N SER A 646 -11.11 -7.38 -32.69
CA SER A 646 -9.79 -7.54 -32.03
C SER A 646 -8.75 -8.02 -33.03
N VAL A 647 -7.54 -7.48 -32.94
CA VAL A 647 -6.38 -7.86 -33.73
C VAL A 647 -5.27 -8.27 -32.78
N LEU A 648 -4.79 -9.51 -32.97
CA LEU A 648 -3.73 -10.10 -32.15
C LEU A 648 -2.57 -10.43 -33.08
N TRP A 649 -1.45 -9.73 -32.97
CA TRP A 649 -0.23 -9.98 -33.73
C TRP A 649 0.65 -11.05 -33.07
N ASP A 650 1.39 -11.78 -33.84
CA ASP A 650 2.28 -12.85 -33.36
C ASP A 650 3.39 -12.35 -32.45
N ASP A 651 3.79 -11.09 -32.56
CA ASP A 651 4.79 -10.44 -31.72
C ASP A 651 4.24 -9.91 -30.39
N GLY A 652 2.95 -10.16 -30.10
CA GLY A 652 2.28 -9.77 -28.86
C GLY A 652 1.64 -8.39 -28.89
N ARG A 653 1.69 -7.66 -30.00
CA ARG A 653 0.86 -6.46 -30.21
C ARG A 653 -0.62 -6.84 -30.21
N ARG A 654 -1.45 -5.94 -29.77
CA ARG A 654 -2.90 -6.13 -29.76
C ARG A 654 -3.65 -4.82 -29.94
N ALA A 655 -4.82 -4.91 -30.55
CA ALA A 655 -5.78 -3.83 -30.60
C ALA A 655 -7.20 -4.40 -30.44
N SER A 656 -8.09 -3.66 -29.80
CA SER A 656 -9.50 -3.98 -29.73
C SER A 656 -10.37 -2.73 -29.85
N LEU A 657 -11.56 -2.91 -30.40
CA LEU A 657 -12.60 -1.89 -30.49
C LEU A 657 -13.94 -2.56 -30.23
N LEU A 658 -14.70 -2.02 -29.28
CA LEU A 658 -16.11 -2.36 -29.02
C LEU A 658 -16.97 -1.18 -29.37
N VAL A 659 -18.08 -1.43 -30.03
CA VAL A 659 -19.13 -0.43 -30.31
C VAL A 659 -20.48 -1.07 -30.00
N GLY A 660 -21.35 -0.35 -29.29
CA GLY A 660 -22.66 -0.89 -28.98
C GLY A 660 -23.60 0.13 -28.34
N ARG A 661 -24.85 -0.27 -28.15
CA ARG A 661 -25.88 0.48 -27.48
C ARG A 661 -27.00 -0.42 -26.97
N SER A 662 -27.86 0.13 -26.09
CA SER A 662 -29.04 -0.51 -25.53
C SER A 662 -30.32 0.05 -26.11
N PHE A 663 -31.29 -0.82 -26.39
CA PHE A 663 -32.67 -0.46 -26.81
C PHE A 663 -33.68 -0.95 -25.76
N ARG A 664 -34.78 -0.20 -25.56
CA ARG A 664 -35.80 -0.50 -24.59
C ARG A 664 -37.20 -0.37 -25.20
N ASP A 665 -38.13 -1.10 -24.65
CA ASP A 665 -39.54 -0.99 -25.03
C ASP A 665 -40.18 0.34 -24.60
N SER A 666 -39.69 0.94 -23.49
CA SER A 666 -40.19 2.18 -22.90
C SER A 666 -39.06 3.00 -22.26
N PRO A 667 -39.19 4.35 -22.20
CA PRO A 667 -38.27 5.19 -21.44
C PRO A 667 -38.21 4.79 -19.96
N ASN A 668 -37.08 4.87 -19.33
CA ASN A 668 -36.88 4.57 -17.91
C ASN A 668 -36.38 5.83 -17.17
N THR A 669 -37.23 6.37 -16.27
CA THR A 669 -36.93 7.58 -15.51
C THR A 669 -36.28 7.32 -14.15
N VAL A 670 -36.02 6.06 -13.80
CA VAL A 670 -35.25 5.70 -12.60
C VAL A 670 -33.76 6.02 -12.80
N PHE A 671 -33.27 5.88 -14.03
CA PHE A 671 -31.91 6.33 -14.37
C PHE A 671 -31.80 7.86 -14.28
N SER A 672 -30.65 8.34 -13.82
CA SER A 672 -30.30 9.75 -13.82
C SER A 672 -30.29 10.32 -15.26
N ALA A 673 -30.59 11.60 -15.41
CA ALA A 673 -30.59 12.27 -16.73
C ALA A 673 -29.23 12.15 -17.46
N GLY A 674 -28.12 12.17 -16.70
CA GLY A 674 -26.77 12.05 -17.25
C GLY A 674 -26.31 10.64 -17.61
N SER A 675 -27.11 9.62 -17.32
CA SER A 675 -26.72 8.23 -17.57
C SER A 675 -26.66 7.82 -19.04
N GLY A 676 -27.36 8.55 -19.94
CA GLY A 676 -27.55 8.13 -21.34
C GLY A 676 -28.51 6.94 -21.51
N LEU A 677 -29.32 6.62 -20.47
CA LEU A 677 -30.22 5.44 -20.44
C LEU A 677 -31.68 5.79 -20.23
N THR A 678 -32.06 7.07 -20.16
CA THR A 678 -33.40 7.51 -19.88
C THR A 678 -34.38 7.34 -21.04
N THR A 679 -33.89 7.28 -22.29
CA THR A 679 -34.65 7.17 -23.53
C THR A 679 -34.80 5.72 -24.01
N ARG A 680 -35.60 5.49 -25.04
CA ARG A 680 -35.78 4.15 -25.63
C ARG A 680 -34.51 3.58 -26.26
N ALA A 681 -33.68 4.43 -26.79
CA ALA A 681 -32.38 4.06 -27.31
C ALA A 681 -31.30 4.78 -26.48
N SER A 682 -30.36 4.05 -25.90
CA SER A 682 -29.29 4.64 -25.12
C SER A 682 -28.30 5.43 -25.97
N ASP A 683 -27.45 6.20 -25.34
CA ASP A 683 -26.22 6.69 -25.92
C ASP A 683 -25.40 5.53 -26.52
N TRP A 684 -24.56 5.87 -27.51
CA TRP A 684 -23.61 4.95 -28.08
C TRP A 684 -22.40 4.80 -27.16
N ILE A 685 -21.97 3.57 -26.98
CA ILE A 685 -20.74 3.23 -26.25
C ILE A 685 -19.67 2.78 -27.24
N LEU A 686 -18.50 3.40 -27.16
CA LEU A 686 -17.31 2.99 -27.89
C LEU A 686 -16.16 2.84 -26.90
N ALA A 687 -15.45 1.71 -27.00
CA ALA A 687 -14.25 1.45 -26.19
C ALA A 687 -13.17 0.84 -27.07
N GLY A 688 -12.01 1.44 -27.09
CA GLY A 688 -10.86 0.96 -27.85
C GLY A 688 -9.59 0.94 -27.03
N ASP A 689 -8.77 -0.06 -27.27
CA ASP A 689 -7.41 -0.14 -26.75
C ASP A 689 -6.45 -0.63 -27.81
N ILE A 690 -5.23 -0.14 -27.78
CA ILE A 690 -4.15 -0.56 -28.66
C ILE A 690 -2.84 -0.64 -27.87
N GLN A 691 -2.13 -1.74 -28.05
CA GLN A 691 -0.76 -1.94 -27.57
C GLN A 691 0.16 -2.15 -28.79
N PRO A 692 0.69 -1.06 -29.40
CA PRO A 692 1.46 -1.13 -30.63
C PRO A 692 2.86 -1.72 -30.45
N TRP A 693 3.38 -1.76 -29.21
CA TRP A 693 4.61 -2.47 -28.82
C TRP A 693 4.58 -2.75 -27.31
N LYS A 694 5.44 -3.66 -26.88
CA LYS A 694 5.54 -4.04 -25.46
C LYS A 694 5.91 -2.81 -24.61
N GLY A 695 5.11 -2.55 -23.57
CA GLY A 695 5.33 -1.43 -22.63
C GLY A 695 4.74 -0.11 -23.07
N PHE A 696 3.95 -0.03 -24.15
CA PHE A 696 3.18 1.16 -24.51
C PHE A 696 1.75 0.77 -24.88
N SER A 697 0.78 1.45 -24.29
CA SER A 697 -0.64 1.24 -24.57
C SER A 697 -1.38 2.58 -24.62
N VAL A 698 -2.39 2.63 -25.47
CA VAL A 698 -3.34 3.75 -25.58
C VAL A 698 -4.74 3.19 -25.49
N PHE A 699 -5.62 3.89 -24.78
CA PHE A 699 -7.02 3.53 -24.69
C PHE A 699 -7.90 4.77 -24.85
N ALA A 700 -9.12 4.55 -25.34
CA ALA A 700 -10.18 5.56 -25.36
C ALA A 700 -11.52 4.89 -25.12
N ARG A 701 -12.33 5.50 -24.27
CA ARG A 701 -13.72 5.14 -23.98
C ARG A 701 -14.58 6.37 -24.16
N THR A 702 -15.69 6.24 -24.85
CA THR A 702 -16.55 7.39 -25.07
C THR A 702 -18.01 6.97 -25.08
N ARG A 703 -18.85 7.87 -24.60
CA ARG A 703 -20.30 7.83 -24.69
C ARG A 703 -20.77 9.00 -25.56
N LEU A 704 -21.48 8.67 -26.61
CA LEU A 704 -21.98 9.64 -27.60
C LEU A 704 -23.50 9.70 -27.55
N ASP A 705 -24.03 10.92 -27.68
CA ASP A 705 -25.47 11.18 -27.74
C ASP A 705 -26.13 10.33 -28.82
N THR A 706 -27.35 9.86 -28.52
CA THR A 706 -28.11 8.94 -29.37
C THR A 706 -28.44 9.49 -30.74
N ASP A 707 -28.69 10.81 -30.87
CA ASP A 707 -29.21 11.47 -32.07
C ASP A 707 -28.18 12.35 -32.74
N THR A 708 -27.42 13.12 -31.98
CA THR A 708 -26.45 14.10 -32.48
C THR A 708 -25.02 13.58 -32.57
N LEU A 709 -24.71 12.45 -31.91
CA LEU A 709 -23.36 11.90 -31.73
C LEU A 709 -22.41 12.87 -31.01
N ALA A 710 -22.95 13.85 -30.27
CA ALA A 710 -22.15 14.70 -29.41
C ALA A 710 -21.49 13.86 -28.31
N VAL A 711 -20.30 14.24 -27.92
CA VAL A 711 -19.55 13.54 -26.87
C VAL A 711 -20.11 13.93 -25.51
N HIS A 712 -20.82 13.04 -24.85
CA HIS A 712 -21.27 13.21 -23.46
C HIS A 712 -20.17 12.87 -22.45
N ARG A 713 -19.36 11.82 -22.75
CA ARG A 713 -18.25 11.42 -21.94
C ARG A 713 -17.08 10.93 -22.82
N LEU A 714 -15.88 11.31 -22.45
CA LEU A 714 -14.64 10.82 -23.05
C LEU A 714 -13.61 10.57 -21.96
N GLU A 715 -13.12 9.36 -21.88
CA GLU A 715 -11.93 8.99 -21.14
C GLU A 715 -10.88 8.47 -22.12
N ALA A 716 -9.72 9.10 -22.18
CA ALA A 716 -8.63 8.69 -23.05
C ALA A 716 -7.30 8.74 -22.31
N GLY A 717 -6.41 7.82 -22.63
CA GLY A 717 -5.11 7.82 -21.98
C GLY A 717 -4.07 6.97 -22.70
N ALA A 718 -2.82 7.19 -22.31
CA ALA A 718 -1.69 6.41 -22.75
C ALA A 718 -0.79 6.05 -21.56
N ASN A 719 -0.21 4.85 -21.59
CA ASN A 719 0.74 4.39 -20.59
C ASN A 719 2.02 3.97 -21.29
N ILE A 720 3.16 4.28 -20.68
CA ILE A 720 4.48 3.85 -21.12
C ILE A 720 5.24 3.20 -19.97
N SER A 721 5.93 2.08 -20.28
CA SER A 721 6.80 1.38 -19.35
C SER A 721 8.00 0.84 -20.12
N SER A 722 9.16 1.45 -19.91
CA SER A 722 10.43 1.10 -20.55
C SER A 722 11.58 1.33 -19.56
N LYS A 723 12.80 0.92 -19.91
CA LYS A 723 13.99 1.21 -19.09
C LYS A 723 14.31 2.72 -18.97
N TRP A 724 13.83 3.55 -19.90
CA TRP A 724 14.10 4.98 -19.94
C TRP A 724 12.97 5.82 -19.35
N ALA A 725 11.74 5.35 -19.45
CA ALA A 725 10.56 6.09 -19.00
C ALA A 725 9.47 5.15 -18.51
N SER A 726 8.82 5.53 -17.44
CA SER A 726 7.56 4.95 -16.98
C SER A 726 6.58 6.07 -16.69
N GLY A 727 5.33 5.92 -17.09
CA GLY A 727 4.34 6.95 -16.82
C GLY A 727 3.04 6.80 -17.60
N TYR A 728 2.16 7.75 -17.35
CA TYR A 728 0.85 7.82 -18.00
C TYR A 728 0.42 9.27 -18.25
N VAL A 729 -0.48 9.42 -19.20
CA VAL A 729 -1.31 10.60 -19.39
C VAL A 729 -2.76 10.15 -19.52
N ARG A 730 -3.69 10.86 -18.89
CA ARG A 730 -5.13 10.61 -18.95
C ARG A 730 -5.90 11.91 -19.12
N TYR A 731 -7.00 11.82 -19.81
CA TYR A 731 -7.97 12.89 -20.00
C TYR A 731 -9.35 12.35 -19.71
N LEU A 732 -10.11 13.04 -18.91
CA LEU A 732 -11.52 12.74 -18.61
C LEU A 732 -12.37 13.99 -18.87
N SER A 733 -13.42 13.84 -19.64
CA SER A 733 -14.49 14.83 -19.83
C SER A 733 -15.82 14.13 -19.67
N ASP A 734 -16.67 14.63 -18.80
CA ASP A 734 -18.06 14.19 -18.61
C ASP A 734 -18.93 15.42 -18.43
N ASP A 735 -19.85 15.62 -19.36
CA ASP A 735 -20.67 16.83 -19.41
C ASP A 735 -21.72 16.90 -18.29
N GLN A 736 -22.05 15.76 -17.70
CA GLN A 736 -23.10 15.71 -16.67
C GLN A 736 -22.63 15.11 -15.34
N GLY A 737 -21.54 14.33 -15.32
CA GLY A 737 -21.04 13.67 -14.13
C GLY A 737 -22.12 12.87 -13.35
N ILE A 738 -21.76 12.22 -12.27
CA ILE A 738 -22.69 11.42 -11.45
C ILE A 738 -23.78 12.31 -10.81
N ASN A 739 -23.44 13.55 -10.48
CA ASN A 739 -24.34 14.49 -9.78
C ASN A 739 -24.87 15.63 -10.68
N GLY A 740 -24.84 15.48 -12.01
CA GLY A 740 -25.23 16.52 -12.94
C GLY A 740 -24.23 17.69 -13.03
N THR A 741 -23.04 17.56 -12.46
CA THR A 741 -21.99 18.58 -12.51
C THR A 741 -20.94 18.19 -13.56
N PRO A 742 -20.66 19.03 -14.56
CA PRO A 742 -19.62 18.74 -15.54
C PRO A 742 -18.27 18.51 -14.90
N LEU A 743 -17.49 17.57 -15.44
CA LEU A 743 -16.14 17.23 -15.00
C LEU A 743 -15.20 17.24 -16.20
N LYS A 744 -14.07 17.94 -16.11
CA LYS A 744 -12.98 17.88 -17.11
C LYS A 744 -11.64 17.91 -16.42
N ASN A 745 -10.93 16.79 -16.46
CA ASN A 745 -9.63 16.64 -15.80
C ASN A 745 -8.56 16.11 -16.77
N ALA A 746 -7.34 16.53 -16.55
CA ALA A 746 -6.15 15.97 -17.18
C ALA A 746 -5.15 15.55 -16.11
N ASP A 747 -4.70 14.28 -16.18
CA ASP A 747 -3.74 13.69 -15.28
C ASP A 747 -2.48 13.28 -16.03
N ILE A 748 -1.33 13.55 -15.45
CA ILE A 748 -0.04 13.09 -15.93
C ILE A 748 0.77 12.57 -14.76
N GLY A 749 1.47 11.47 -14.94
CA GLY A 749 2.40 10.97 -13.92
C GLY A 749 3.47 10.11 -14.54
N GLY A 750 4.72 10.22 -14.02
CA GLY A 750 5.79 9.37 -14.47
C GLY A 750 7.19 9.86 -14.17
N ASP A 751 8.13 8.98 -14.48
CA ASP A 751 9.57 9.17 -14.33
C ASP A 751 10.28 8.97 -15.66
N ILE A 752 11.30 9.81 -15.91
CA ILE A 752 12.22 9.68 -17.05
C ILE A 752 13.63 9.53 -16.52
N ASN A 753 14.29 8.42 -16.81
CA ASN A 753 15.71 8.22 -16.52
C ASN A 753 16.57 8.86 -17.63
N LEU A 754 17.20 9.99 -17.32
CA LEU A 754 18.08 10.72 -18.25
C LEU A 754 19.41 10.00 -18.43
N THR A 755 19.91 9.40 -17.35
CA THR A 755 21.11 8.58 -17.30
C THR A 755 20.87 7.37 -16.40
N GLN A 756 21.90 6.56 -16.12
CA GLN A 756 21.81 5.48 -15.14
C GLN A 756 21.55 5.99 -13.72
N HIS A 757 21.98 7.22 -13.42
CA HIS A 757 21.91 7.80 -12.08
C HIS A 757 20.92 8.95 -11.96
N TRP A 758 20.69 9.73 -13.00
CA TRP A 758 19.85 10.92 -12.97
C TRP A 758 18.53 10.70 -13.70
N GLY A 759 17.47 11.23 -13.11
CA GLY A 759 16.17 11.27 -13.75
C GLY A 759 15.32 12.44 -13.27
N VAL A 760 14.20 12.61 -13.95
CA VAL A 760 13.17 13.58 -13.62
C VAL A 760 11.85 12.87 -13.40
N SER A 761 11.07 13.35 -12.44
CA SER A 761 9.70 12.91 -12.17
C SER A 761 8.75 14.07 -12.38
N ALA A 762 7.55 13.77 -12.87
CA ALA A 762 6.48 14.75 -12.97
C ALA A 762 5.16 14.06 -12.67
N ASN A 763 4.33 14.70 -11.83
CA ASN A 763 2.95 14.32 -11.59
C ASN A 763 2.09 15.57 -11.61
N GLY A 764 0.86 15.46 -12.09
CA GLY A 764 -0.05 16.59 -12.09
C GLY A 764 -1.48 16.17 -12.36
N ASN A 765 -2.39 16.80 -11.64
CA ASN A 765 -3.82 16.75 -11.89
C ASN A 765 -4.31 18.18 -12.13
N ARG A 766 -4.96 18.42 -13.27
CA ARG A 766 -5.49 19.72 -13.65
C ARG A 766 -6.99 19.66 -13.86
N ASP A 767 -7.74 20.46 -13.11
CA ASP A 767 -9.12 20.79 -13.41
C ASP A 767 -9.15 21.77 -14.61
N LEU A 768 -9.72 21.32 -15.71
CA LEU A 768 -9.81 22.11 -16.96
C LEU A 768 -11.03 23.03 -16.99
N ILE A 769 -12.02 22.85 -16.10
CA ILE A 769 -13.18 23.74 -15.95
C ILE A 769 -12.77 24.95 -15.13
N GLN A 770 -12.13 24.72 -13.99
CA GLN A 770 -11.67 25.78 -13.11
C GLN A 770 -10.32 26.38 -13.55
N HIS A 771 -9.65 25.79 -14.55
CA HIS A 771 -8.33 26.14 -15.04
C HIS A 771 -7.24 26.11 -13.95
N ALA A 772 -7.44 25.30 -12.91
CA ALA A 772 -6.59 25.19 -11.73
C ALA A 772 -5.83 23.86 -11.69
N TRP A 773 -4.59 23.90 -11.18
CA TRP A 773 -3.87 22.67 -10.82
C TRP A 773 -4.35 22.19 -9.45
N VAL A 774 -4.98 21.04 -9.39
CA VAL A 774 -5.26 20.39 -8.12
C VAL A 774 -3.94 20.10 -7.42
N VAL A 775 -2.98 19.53 -8.18
CA VAL A 775 -1.60 19.35 -7.76
C VAL A 775 -0.71 19.28 -9.01
N ARG A 776 0.49 19.83 -8.92
CA ARG A 776 1.57 19.57 -9.89
C ARG A 776 2.89 19.39 -9.14
N ASP A 777 3.55 18.28 -9.37
CA ASP A 777 4.85 17.94 -8.82
C ASP A 777 5.85 17.83 -9.96
N VAL A 778 7.01 18.46 -9.80
CA VAL A 778 8.15 18.28 -10.69
C VAL A 778 9.38 18.04 -9.84
N GLY A 779 10.11 16.98 -10.13
CA GLY A 779 11.26 16.60 -9.34
C GLY A 779 12.45 16.17 -10.20
N VAL A 780 13.62 16.27 -9.60
CA VAL A 780 14.85 15.68 -10.11
C VAL A 780 15.33 14.67 -9.06
N PHE A 781 15.72 13.50 -9.52
CA PHE A 781 16.30 12.52 -8.63
C PHE A 781 17.69 12.07 -9.11
N TYR A 782 18.52 11.81 -8.14
CA TYR A 782 19.77 11.06 -8.31
C TYR A 782 19.63 9.73 -7.57
N LYS A 783 20.06 8.64 -8.20
CA LYS A 783 20.09 7.31 -7.58
C LYS A 783 21.34 6.55 -8.02
N ASP A 784 21.95 5.87 -7.08
CA ASP A 784 22.94 4.84 -7.33
C ASP A 784 22.72 3.65 -6.38
N GLU A 785 23.67 2.77 -6.25
CA GLU A 785 23.58 1.55 -5.44
C GLU A 785 23.47 1.81 -3.94
N CYS A 786 23.77 3.01 -3.43
CA CYS A 786 23.82 3.28 -2.00
C CYS A 786 23.12 4.57 -1.54
N ILE A 787 22.66 5.40 -2.46
CA ILE A 787 21.94 6.64 -2.14
C ILE A 787 20.85 6.93 -3.17
N ARG A 788 19.74 7.48 -2.69
CA ARG A 788 18.77 8.18 -3.52
C ARG A 788 18.49 9.55 -2.93
N VAL A 789 18.58 10.58 -3.76
CA VAL A 789 18.24 11.96 -3.44
C VAL A 789 17.14 12.41 -4.38
N ASP A 790 15.98 12.76 -3.84
CA ASP A 790 14.87 13.35 -4.58
C ASP A 790 14.73 14.81 -4.15
N VAL A 791 14.72 15.72 -5.11
CA VAL A 791 14.39 17.14 -4.91
C VAL A 791 13.17 17.43 -5.75
N PHE A 792 12.07 17.83 -5.14
CA PHE A 792 10.84 18.10 -5.87
C PHE A 792 10.20 19.41 -5.44
N TYR A 793 9.57 20.06 -6.40
CA TYR A 793 8.71 21.20 -6.25
C TYR A 793 7.27 20.76 -6.44
N ARG A 794 6.42 21.08 -5.48
CA ARG A 794 4.96 20.86 -5.51
C ARG A 794 4.25 22.20 -5.50
N HIS A 795 3.21 22.30 -6.33
CA HIS A 795 2.30 23.43 -6.36
C HIS A 795 0.85 22.94 -6.36
N GLU A 796 0.03 23.56 -5.53
CA GLU A 796 -1.41 23.30 -5.41
C GLU A 796 -2.15 24.63 -5.53
N ASP A 797 -2.96 24.80 -6.58
CA ASP A 797 -3.86 25.97 -6.74
C ASP A 797 -5.11 25.83 -5.89
N ALA A 798 -5.43 24.61 -5.46
CA ALA A 798 -6.68 24.31 -4.79
C ALA A 798 -6.78 25.02 -3.44
N ILE A 799 -7.86 25.75 -3.26
CA ILE A 799 -8.29 26.27 -1.95
C ILE A 799 -9.04 25.14 -1.25
N ILE A 800 -8.47 24.63 -0.16
CA ILE A 800 -9.08 23.56 0.61
C ILE A 800 -9.60 24.15 1.92
N GLY A 801 -10.90 24.38 1.98
CA GLY A 801 -11.49 25.06 3.11
C GLY A 801 -10.90 26.47 3.30
N ARG A 802 -10.13 26.67 4.39
CA ARG A 802 -9.43 27.92 4.71
C ARG A 802 -7.97 27.94 4.27
N LEU A 803 -7.45 26.81 3.78
CA LEU A 803 -6.05 26.74 3.35
C LEU A 803 -5.90 27.36 1.97
N ALA A 804 -5.02 28.35 1.87
CA ALA A 804 -4.65 28.97 0.60
C ALA A 804 -3.84 28.01 -0.28
N PRO A 805 -3.68 28.32 -1.59
CA PRO A 805 -2.75 27.63 -2.48
C PRO A 805 -1.37 27.47 -1.85
N SER A 806 -0.65 26.43 -2.22
CA SER A 806 0.63 26.08 -1.61
C SER A 806 1.72 25.82 -2.62
N ASP A 807 2.88 26.41 -2.37
CA ASP A 807 4.14 26.06 -3.01
C ASP A 807 5.02 25.34 -1.98
N GLU A 808 5.66 24.25 -2.39
CA GLU A 808 6.58 23.50 -1.55
C GLU A 808 7.81 23.04 -2.32
N VAL A 809 8.98 23.19 -1.73
CA VAL A 809 10.21 22.53 -2.17
C VAL A 809 10.64 21.56 -1.07
N SER A 810 10.80 20.31 -1.42
CA SER A 810 11.19 19.25 -0.48
C SER A 810 12.40 18.47 -0.99
N VAL A 811 13.24 18.07 -0.04
CA VAL A 811 14.39 17.20 -0.27
C VAL A 811 14.22 15.94 0.55
N ARG A 812 14.25 14.80 -0.15
CA ARG A 812 14.23 13.47 0.47
C ARG A 812 15.56 12.79 0.23
N LEU A 813 16.18 12.34 1.29
CA LEU A 813 17.40 11.55 1.27
C LEU A 813 17.08 10.14 1.73
N THR A 814 17.45 9.14 0.93
CA THR A 814 17.38 7.73 1.30
C THR A 814 18.78 7.16 1.22
N LEU A 815 19.30 6.65 2.34
CA LEU A 815 20.61 6.04 2.44
C LEU A 815 20.45 4.51 2.55
N ALA A 816 21.19 3.74 1.75
CA ALA A 816 21.30 2.31 1.94
C ALA A 816 21.79 2.02 3.36
N THR A 817 21.31 0.96 3.99
CA THR A 817 21.62 0.55 5.37
C THR A 817 21.08 1.43 6.50
N LEU A 818 20.76 2.72 6.25
CA LEU A 818 20.28 3.65 7.28
C LEU A 818 18.83 4.09 7.11
N GLY A 819 18.18 3.83 5.97
CA GLY A 819 16.84 4.38 5.68
C GLY A 819 15.86 3.42 4.97
N GLY A 820 16.19 2.15 4.89
CA GLY A 820 15.34 1.17 4.18
C GLY A 820 15.69 0.98 2.70
N PRO A 821 14.94 0.19 1.94
CA PRO A 821 15.29 -0.15 0.58
C PRO A 821 15.26 1.09 -0.33
N ILE A 822 16.29 1.24 -1.16
CA ILE A 822 16.42 2.33 -2.16
C ILE A 822 15.30 2.25 -3.23
N TYR A 823 14.65 1.10 -3.35
CA TYR A 823 13.63 0.77 -4.35
C TYR A 823 12.20 0.72 -3.79
N GLY A 824 11.95 1.33 -2.64
CA GLY A 824 10.64 1.29 -2.01
C GLY A 824 9.79 2.52 -2.35
N ARG A 825 8.87 2.40 -3.26
CA ARG A 825 7.51 2.93 -3.19
C ARG A 825 6.55 1.78 -3.25
#